data_3067093581d8a55198aa24a9796a7de7
#
_entry.id   3067093581d8a55198aa24a9796a7de7
#
_cell.length_a   1.000
_cell.length_b   1.000
_cell.length_c   1.000
_cell.angle_alpha   90.00
_cell.angle_beta   90.00
_cell.angle_gamma   90.00
#
_symmetry.space_group_name_H-M   'P 1'
#
loop_
_entity.id
_entity.type
_entity.pdbx_description
1 polymer ?
#
loop_
_entity_poly.entity_id
_entity_poly.type
_entity_poly.pdbx_seq_one_letter_code
_entity_poly.pdbx_strand_id
1 'polypeptide(L)'
;MSNNGSSPLVLWYNQLGMNDVDRVGGKNSSLGEMITNLSGMGVSVPNGFATTADAFNQFLDQSGVNQRIYELLDKTDIDDVTQLAKAGAQIRQWIIDTPFQPELENAIREAYAQLSADDENASFAVRSSATAEDMPDASFAGQQETFLNVQGFDAVLVAVKHVFASLFNDRAISYRVHQGYDHRGVALSAGVQRMVRSDLASSGVMFSIDTESGFDQVVFITSAWGLGEMVVQGAVNPDEFYVHKPTLAANRPAIVRRTMGSKKIRMVYAPTQEHGKQVKIEDVPQEQRDIFSLTNEEVQELAKQAVQIEKHYGRPMDIEWAKDGHTGKLFIVQARPETVRSRGQVMERYTLHSQGKIIAEGRAIGHRIGAGPVKVIHDISEMNRIEPGDVLVTDMTDPDWEPIMKKASAIVTNRGGRTCHAAIIARELGIPAVVGCGDATERMKDGENVTVSCAEGDTGYVYAELLEFSVKSSSVETMPDLPLKVMMNVGNPDRAFDFACLPNEGVGLARLEFIINRMIGVHPRALLEFDDQEPQLQNEIREMMKGFDSPREFYVGRLTEGIATLGAAFYPKRVIVRLSDFKSNEYANLVGGERYEPDEENPMLGFRGAGRYVSDSFRDCFALECEAVKRVRNDMGLTNVEIMIPFVRTVDQAKAVVEELARQGLKRGENGLKIIMMCEIPSNALLAEQFLEYFDGFSIGSNDMTQLALGLDRDSGVVSELFDERNDAVKALLSMAIRAAKKQGKYVGICGQGPSDHEDFAAWLMEEGIDSLSLNPDTVVQTWLSLAELKK
;
A
#
# COMPACT_ATOMS: atom_id res chain seq x y z
N MET A 1 -22.23 -49.30 27.13
CA MET A 1 -20.80 -49.12 27.45
C MET A 1 -20.45 -47.69 27.14
N SER A 2 -20.47 -46.86 28.12
CA SER A 2 -20.15 -45.43 28.03
C SER A 2 -18.64 -45.27 27.81
N ASN A 3 -18.24 -44.83 26.64
CA ASN A 3 -16.89 -44.39 26.40
C ASN A 3 -16.69 -43.06 27.17
N ASN A 4 -16.08 -43.14 28.30
CA ASN A 4 -15.45 -42.01 28.98
C ASN A 4 -14.18 -41.67 28.19
N GLY A 5 -14.33 -41.09 26.98
CA GLY A 5 -13.24 -40.51 26.25
C GLY A 5 -12.89 -39.19 26.90
N SER A 6 -11.80 -39.14 27.69
CA SER A 6 -11.22 -37.88 28.10
C SER A 6 -10.91 -37.07 26.84
N SER A 7 -11.32 -35.78 26.84
CA SER A 7 -11.02 -34.81 25.76
C SER A 7 -9.51 -34.76 25.51
N PRO A 8 -9.04 -34.80 24.27
CA PRO A 8 -7.60 -34.76 23.98
C PRO A 8 -6.97 -33.45 24.47
N LEU A 9 -5.77 -33.58 25.05
CA LEU A 9 -5.03 -32.41 25.59
C LEU A 9 -4.12 -31.74 24.57
N VAL A 10 -3.75 -32.47 23.51
CA VAL A 10 -2.94 -32.02 22.39
C VAL A 10 -3.58 -32.48 21.08
N LEU A 11 -3.63 -31.61 20.09
CA LEU A 11 -4.12 -31.89 18.74
C LEU A 11 -3.10 -31.39 17.71
N TRP A 12 -2.92 -32.19 16.66
CA TRP A 12 -2.10 -31.79 15.51
C TRP A 12 -2.84 -30.81 14.60
N TYR A 13 -2.11 -29.89 13.94
CA TYR A 13 -2.74 -28.93 13.03
C TYR A 13 -3.54 -29.61 11.91
N ASN A 14 -3.07 -30.73 11.38
CA ASN A 14 -3.79 -31.47 10.35
C ASN A 14 -5.10 -32.14 10.83
N GLN A 15 -5.39 -32.09 12.13
CA GLN A 15 -6.65 -32.55 12.74
C GLN A 15 -7.62 -31.39 13.01
N LEU A 16 -7.24 -30.16 12.71
CA LEU A 16 -7.94 -28.94 13.07
C LEU A 16 -8.54 -28.22 11.85
N GLY A 17 -9.59 -27.47 12.08
CA GLY A 17 -10.22 -26.58 11.12
C GLY A 17 -10.95 -25.45 11.82
N MET A 18 -11.66 -24.62 11.07
CA MET A 18 -12.35 -23.45 11.63
C MET A 18 -13.49 -23.79 12.62
N ASN A 19 -13.91 -25.03 12.68
CA ASN A 19 -14.87 -25.51 13.68
C ASN A 19 -14.25 -25.78 15.06
N ASP A 20 -12.93 -25.64 15.20
CA ASP A 20 -12.18 -25.94 16.41
C ASP A 20 -11.72 -24.72 17.19
N VAL A 21 -12.24 -23.52 16.87
CA VAL A 21 -11.86 -22.27 17.53
C VAL A 21 -12.08 -22.31 19.04
N ASP A 22 -13.15 -22.93 19.50
CA ASP A 22 -13.46 -23.14 20.93
C ASP A 22 -12.52 -24.12 21.63
N ARG A 23 -11.76 -24.92 20.87
CA ARG A 23 -10.83 -25.96 21.39
C ARG A 23 -9.38 -25.49 21.37
N VAL A 24 -8.96 -24.75 20.33
CA VAL A 24 -7.54 -24.41 20.11
C VAL A 24 -7.32 -22.94 19.74
N GLY A 25 -8.36 -22.12 19.76
CA GLY A 25 -8.27 -20.71 19.39
C GLY A 25 -8.22 -20.45 17.88
N GLY A 26 -8.38 -19.19 17.50
CA GLY A 26 -8.51 -18.81 16.10
C GLY A 26 -7.25 -19.04 15.25
N LYS A 27 -6.09 -18.72 15.78
CA LYS A 27 -4.81 -18.88 15.04
C LYS A 27 -4.52 -20.33 14.70
N ASN A 28 -4.63 -21.23 15.67
CA ASN A 28 -4.36 -22.65 15.46
C ASN A 28 -5.42 -23.30 14.56
N SER A 29 -6.67 -22.88 14.68
CA SER A 29 -7.74 -23.33 13.80
C SER A 29 -7.50 -22.94 12.35
N SER A 30 -7.08 -21.72 12.11
CA SER A 30 -6.75 -21.22 10.77
C SER A 30 -5.56 -21.96 10.15
N LEU A 31 -4.51 -22.23 10.93
CA LEU A 31 -3.38 -23.03 10.45
C LEU A 31 -3.82 -24.44 10.06
N GLY A 32 -4.63 -25.06 10.87
CA GLY A 32 -5.20 -26.40 10.57
C GLY A 32 -6.07 -26.40 9.33
N GLU A 33 -6.93 -25.40 9.19
CA GLU A 33 -7.79 -25.21 8.02
C GLU A 33 -6.98 -25.11 6.73
N MET A 34 -5.92 -24.31 6.73
CA MET A 34 -5.05 -24.16 5.56
C MET A 34 -4.27 -25.43 5.22
N ILE A 35 -3.73 -26.12 6.23
CA ILE A 35 -3.02 -27.40 6.01
C ILE A 35 -3.95 -28.43 5.39
N THR A 36 -5.15 -28.57 5.89
CA THR A 36 -6.10 -29.58 5.45
C THR A 36 -6.65 -29.28 4.05
N ASN A 37 -6.97 -28.04 3.75
CA ASN A 37 -7.74 -27.68 2.55
C ASN A 37 -6.91 -27.04 1.44
N LEU A 38 -5.76 -26.43 1.73
CA LEU A 38 -5.01 -25.63 0.78
C LEU A 38 -3.62 -26.17 0.42
N SER A 39 -3.09 -27.17 1.12
CA SER A 39 -1.78 -27.74 0.80
C SER A 39 -1.71 -28.32 -0.61
N GLY A 40 -2.78 -28.92 -1.11
CA GLY A 40 -2.89 -29.38 -2.49
C GLY A 40 -2.98 -28.29 -3.54
N MET A 41 -3.18 -27.04 -3.12
CA MET A 41 -3.31 -25.85 -3.99
C MET A 41 -2.04 -24.97 -3.99
N GLY A 42 -0.93 -25.46 -3.45
CA GLY A 42 0.33 -24.74 -3.42
C GLY A 42 0.54 -23.84 -2.21
N VAL A 43 -0.35 -23.88 -1.21
CA VAL A 43 -0.17 -23.17 0.06
C VAL A 43 0.58 -24.09 1.02
N SER A 44 1.77 -23.67 1.44
CA SER A 44 2.62 -24.43 2.37
C SER A 44 2.57 -23.82 3.75
N VAL A 45 2.20 -24.62 4.74
CA VAL A 45 2.15 -24.22 6.15
C VAL A 45 3.06 -25.14 6.96
N PRO A 46 3.94 -24.60 7.83
CA PRO A 46 4.75 -25.45 8.70
C PRO A 46 3.89 -26.28 9.64
N ASN A 47 4.26 -27.53 9.84
CA ASN A 47 3.51 -28.43 10.72
C ASN A 47 3.70 -28.06 12.20
N GLY A 48 2.77 -28.50 13.03
CA GLY A 48 2.79 -28.27 14.44
C GLY A 48 1.63 -28.94 15.17
N PHE A 49 1.57 -28.69 16.45
CA PHE A 49 0.49 -29.14 17.33
C PHE A 49 0.07 -28.02 18.28
N ALA A 50 -1.09 -28.19 18.88
CA ALA A 50 -1.66 -27.23 19.84
C ALA A 50 -2.15 -27.93 21.08
N THR A 51 -1.96 -27.31 22.24
CA THR A 51 -2.68 -27.72 23.46
C THR A 51 -4.11 -27.23 23.37
N THR A 52 -5.03 -27.96 24.02
CA THR A 52 -6.45 -27.65 23.96
C THR A 52 -6.88 -26.67 25.06
N ALA A 53 -8.05 -26.03 24.88
CA ALA A 53 -8.71 -25.26 25.95
C ALA A 53 -8.98 -26.10 27.19
N ASP A 54 -9.35 -27.37 27.01
CA ASP A 54 -9.55 -28.32 28.13
C ASP A 54 -8.24 -28.54 28.90
N ALA A 55 -7.12 -28.67 28.20
CA ALA A 55 -5.82 -28.81 28.84
C ALA A 55 -5.47 -27.59 29.70
N PHE A 56 -5.75 -26.41 29.19
CA PHE A 56 -5.55 -25.15 29.92
C PHE A 56 -6.43 -25.05 31.17
N ASN A 57 -7.71 -25.37 31.04
CA ASN A 57 -8.65 -25.32 32.13
C ASN A 57 -8.29 -26.36 33.23
N GLN A 58 -7.97 -27.59 32.85
CA GLN A 58 -7.49 -28.62 33.78
C GLN A 58 -6.21 -28.19 34.51
N PHE A 59 -5.28 -27.52 33.79
CA PHE A 59 -4.05 -26.98 34.38
C PHE A 59 -4.36 -25.99 35.50
N LEU A 60 -5.29 -25.05 35.28
CA LEU A 60 -5.67 -24.07 36.27
C LEU A 60 -6.45 -24.68 37.45
N ASP A 61 -7.21 -25.73 37.21
CA ASP A 61 -8.07 -26.36 38.21
C ASP A 61 -7.28 -27.24 39.18
N GLN A 62 -6.22 -27.90 38.74
CA GLN A 62 -5.56 -28.99 39.47
C GLN A 62 -5.00 -28.62 40.86
N SER A 63 -4.65 -27.36 41.09
CA SER A 63 -4.05 -26.90 42.37
C SER A 63 -4.81 -25.74 42.99
N GLY A 64 -6.02 -25.50 42.55
CA GLY A 64 -6.84 -24.36 43.00
C GLY A 64 -6.30 -22.99 42.55
N VAL A 65 -5.41 -22.97 41.57
CA VAL A 65 -4.82 -21.73 41.05
C VAL A 65 -5.90 -20.85 40.44
N ASN A 66 -6.85 -21.40 39.71
CA ASN A 66 -8.00 -20.69 39.15
C ASN A 66 -8.76 -19.90 40.23
N GLN A 67 -9.06 -20.50 41.33
CA GLN A 67 -9.79 -19.83 42.43
C GLN A 67 -8.98 -18.63 42.95
N ARG A 68 -7.69 -18.81 43.22
CA ARG A 68 -6.82 -17.71 43.68
C ARG A 68 -6.74 -16.57 42.66
N ILE A 69 -6.68 -16.90 41.40
CA ILE A 69 -6.63 -15.92 40.30
C ILE A 69 -7.90 -15.07 40.30
N TYR A 70 -9.05 -15.70 40.28
CA TYR A 70 -10.31 -14.97 40.19
C TYR A 70 -10.62 -14.18 41.46
N GLU A 71 -10.29 -14.69 42.62
CA GLU A 71 -10.39 -13.94 43.88
C GLU A 71 -9.53 -12.67 43.89
N LEU A 72 -8.32 -12.75 43.33
CA LEU A 72 -7.42 -11.60 43.20
C LEU A 72 -7.95 -10.59 42.20
N LEU A 73 -8.41 -11.03 41.02
CA LEU A 73 -8.97 -10.16 39.99
C LEU A 73 -10.24 -9.45 40.47
N ASP A 74 -11.11 -10.15 41.21
CA ASP A 74 -12.35 -9.57 41.75
C ASP A 74 -12.07 -8.44 42.75
N LYS A 75 -10.90 -8.42 43.38
CA LYS A 75 -10.45 -7.42 44.35
C LYS A 75 -9.59 -6.31 43.75
N THR A 76 -9.18 -6.43 42.48
CA THR A 76 -8.26 -5.52 41.83
C THR A 76 -9.00 -4.42 41.10
N ASP A 77 -8.64 -3.17 41.36
CA ASP A 77 -9.08 -2.05 40.54
C ASP A 77 -8.28 -2.04 39.24
N ILE A 78 -8.95 -2.40 38.14
CA ILE A 78 -8.34 -2.52 36.83
C ILE A 78 -7.93 -1.16 36.25
N ASP A 79 -8.59 -0.09 36.64
CA ASP A 79 -8.26 1.27 36.20
C ASP A 79 -7.03 1.84 36.93
N ASP A 80 -6.67 1.26 38.08
CA ASP A 80 -5.40 1.56 38.73
C ASP A 80 -4.26 0.72 38.13
N VAL A 81 -3.44 1.35 37.31
CA VAL A 81 -2.32 0.71 36.60
C VAL A 81 -1.37 0.00 37.55
N THR A 82 -1.12 0.56 38.73
CA THR A 82 -0.21 -0.02 39.75
C THR A 82 -0.80 -1.30 40.36
N GLN A 83 -2.08 -1.26 40.72
CA GLN A 83 -2.76 -2.46 41.25
C GLN A 83 -2.87 -3.55 40.18
N LEU A 84 -3.20 -3.19 38.94
CA LEU A 84 -3.27 -4.12 37.82
C LEU A 84 -1.91 -4.80 37.57
N ALA A 85 -0.82 -4.03 37.50
CA ALA A 85 0.53 -4.55 37.27
C ALA A 85 0.95 -5.53 38.39
N LYS A 86 0.65 -5.20 39.65
CA LYS A 86 0.97 -6.06 40.80
C LYS A 86 0.16 -7.35 40.77
N ALA A 87 -1.14 -7.27 40.53
CA ALA A 87 -2.00 -8.43 40.46
C ALA A 87 -1.66 -9.32 39.26
N GLY A 88 -1.42 -8.74 38.07
CA GLY A 88 -1.02 -9.47 36.90
C GLY A 88 0.29 -10.23 37.07
N ALA A 89 1.30 -9.58 37.62
CA ALA A 89 2.61 -10.19 37.92
C ALA A 89 2.46 -11.37 38.92
N GLN A 90 1.64 -11.21 39.95
CA GLN A 90 1.39 -12.27 40.93
C GLN A 90 0.69 -13.48 40.30
N ILE A 91 -0.31 -13.25 39.44
CA ILE A 91 -1.05 -14.31 38.73
C ILE A 91 -0.11 -15.05 37.78
N ARG A 92 0.64 -14.36 36.99
CA ARG A 92 1.60 -14.98 36.06
C ARG A 92 2.64 -15.81 36.80
N GLN A 93 3.12 -15.35 37.94
CA GLN A 93 4.04 -16.10 38.74
C GLN A 93 3.42 -17.40 39.33
N TRP A 94 2.19 -17.35 39.77
CA TRP A 94 1.47 -18.56 40.23
C TRP A 94 1.35 -19.61 39.12
N ILE A 95 1.08 -19.18 37.88
CA ILE A 95 0.99 -20.08 36.73
C ILE A 95 2.35 -20.69 36.42
N ILE A 96 3.42 -19.88 36.42
CA ILE A 96 4.77 -20.35 36.13
C ILE A 96 5.24 -21.35 37.16
N ASP A 97 4.93 -21.14 38.44
CA ASP A 97 5.33 -22.01 39.55
C ASP A 97 4.50 -23.30 39.64
N THR A 98 3.35 -23.36 38.97
CA THR A 98 2.47 -24.54 38.97
C THR A 98 3.00 -25.59 38.00
N PRO A 99 3.30 -26.82 38.43
CA PRO A 99 3.72 -27.91 37.53
C PRO A 99 2.61 -28.30 36.59
N PHE A 100 2.97 -28.75 35.41
CA PHE A 100 2.00 -29.36 34.48
C PHE A 100 1.42 -30.65 35.05
N GLN A 101 0.15 -30.91 34.73
CA GLN A 101 -0.41 -32.23 34.95
C GLN A 101 0.40 -33.26 34.12
N PRO A 102 0.70 -34.46 34.69
CA PRO A 102 1.55 -35.47 34.02
C PRO A 102 1.01 -35.89 32.63
N GLU A 103 -0.28 -35.93 32.46
CA GLU A 103 -0.94 -36.31 31.20
C GLU A 103 -0.65 -35.28 30.09
N LEU A 104 -0.70 -33.98 30.42
CA LEU A 104 -0.40 -32.92 29.45
C LEU A 104 1.08 -32.91 29.11
N GLU A 105 1.96 -33.01 30.11
CA GLU A 105 3.40 -33.06 29.88
C GLU A 105 3.78 -34.24 28.96
N ASN A 106 3.21 -35.41 29.19
CA ASN A 106 3.44 -36.60 28.34
C ASN A 106 2.89 -36.39 26.92
N ALA A 107 1.71 -35.80 26.78
CA ALA A 107 1.13 -35.55 25.47
C ALA A 107 2.01 -34.53 24.65
N ILE A 108 2.52 -33.52 25.30
CA ILE A 108 3.47 -32.56 24.66
C ILE A 108 4.78 -33.27 24.31
N ARG A 109 5.29 -34.16 25.18
CA ARG A 109 6.52 -34.92 24.95
C ARG A 109 6.41 -35.80 23.71
N GLU A 110 5.33 -36.52 23.58
CA GLU A 110 5.07 -37.41 22.43
C GLU A 110 4.94 -36.62 21.13
N ALA A 111 4.18 -35.52 21.15
CA ALA A 111 4.03 -34.65 19.99
C ALA A 111 5.35 -33.97 19.60
N TYR A 112 6.12 -33.46 20.56
CA TYR A 112 7.43 -32.90 20.33
C TYR A 112 8.39 -33.90 19.70
N ALA A 113 8.48 -35.12 20.25
CA ALA A 113 9.35 -36.16 19.72
C ALA A 113 9.01 -36.53 18.26
N GLN A 114 7.75 -36.56 17.93
CA GLN A 114 7.31 -36.80 16.54
C GLN A 114 7.60 -35.59 15.62
N LEU A 115 7.36 -34.36 16.09
CA LEU A 115 7.57 -33.17 15.29
C LEU A 115 9.06 -32.88 15.03
N SER A 116 9.97 -33.30 15.93
CA SER A 116 11.41 -33.12 15.82
C SER A 116 12.17 -34.37 15.33
N ALA A 117 11.48 -35.41 14.92
CA ALA A 117 12.08 -36.73 14.61
C ALA A 117 13.09 -36.68 13.44
N ASP A 118 12.94 -35.74 12.51
CA ASP A 118 13.81 -35.55 11.33
C ASP A 118 14.98 -34.59 11.55
N ASP A 119 14.97 -33.83 12.65
CA ASP A 119 15.98 -32.82 12.93
C ASP A 119 16.13 -32.59 14.46
N GLU A 120 17.22 -33.09 15.01
CA GLU A 120 17.52 -32.90 16.44
C GLU A 120 17.70 -31.44 16.87
N ASN A 121 18.03 -30.57 15.91
CA ASN A 121 18.22 -29.13 16.12
C ASN A 121 17.00 -28.31 15.69
N ALA A 122 15.86 -28.95 15.46
CA ALA A 122 14.64 -28.27 15.07
C ALA A 122 14.28 -27.16 16.07
N SER A 123 13.90 -26.02 15.53
CA SER A 123 13.42 -24.87 16.30
C SER A 123 11.93 -24.67 16.10
N PHE A 124 11.28 -24.15 17.12
CA PHE A 124 9.82 -23.98 17.16
C PHE A 124 9.45 -22.57 17.54
N ALA A 125 8.30 -22.13 17.00
CA ALA A 125 7.56 -20.99 17.49
C ALA A 125 6.49 -21.50 18.46
N VAL A 126 6.45 -20.97 19.64
CA VAL A 126 5.41 -21.30 20.64
C VAL A 126 4.55 -20.05 20.81
N ARG A 127 3.29 -20.15 20.39
CA ARG A 127 2.37 -19.03 20.30
C ARG A 127 1.09 -19.25 21.07
N SER A 128 0.54 -18.14 21.57
CA SER A 128 -0.82 -18.13 22.11
C SER A 128 -1.87 -18.14 21.02
N SER A 129 -2.98 -18.81 21.30
CA SER A 129 -4.19 -18.77 20.50
C SER A 129 -5.39 -18.82 21.43
N ALA A 130 -6.06 -17.70 21.61
CA ALA A 130 -7.18 -17.61 22.55
C ALA A 130 -8.49 -18.03 21.89
N THR A 131 -9.39 -18.63 22.68
CA THR A 131 -10.71 -19.05 22.20
C THR A 131 -11.63 -17.87 21.88
N ALA A 132 -11.35 -16.70 22.43
CA ALA A 132 -12.06 -15.45 22.14
C ALA A 132 -11.34 -14.54 21.15
N GLU A 133 -10.26 -15.00 20.53
CA GLU A 133 -9.49 -14.26 19.53
C GLU A 133 -10.22 -14.28 18.18
N ASP A 134 -10.18 -13.16 17.45
CA ASP A 134 -10.80 -12.99 16.13
C ASP A 134 -12.35 -13.06 16.11
N MET A 135 -12.98 -12.60 17.19
CA MET A 135 -14.42 -12.32 17.15
C MET A 135 -14.69 -11.13 16.23
N PRO A 136 -15.81 -11.10 15.50
CA PRO A 136 -16.13 -10.04 14.54
C PRO A 136 -16.08 -8.62 15.09
N ASP A 137 -16.28 -8.45 16.38
CA ASP A 137 -16.40 -7.14 17.05
C ASP A 137 -15.25 -6.85 18.02
N ALA A 138 -14.27 -7.74 18.17
CA ALA A 138 -13.20 -7.56 19.13
C ALA A 138 -11.91 -8.28 18.68
N SER A 139 -10.83 -7.53 18.55
CA SER A 139 -9.52 -8.07 18.19
C SER A 139 -8.63 -8.15 19.43
N PHE A 140 -8.22 -9.35 19.82
CA PHE A 140 -7.18 -9.59 20.81
C PHE A 140 -5.76 -9.45 20.22
N ALA A 141 -5.62 -8.89 19.05
CA ALA A 141 -4.34 -8.80 18.35
C ALA A 141 -3.27 -8.11 19.22
N GLY A 142 -2.12 -8.75 19.33
CA GLY A 142 -0.94 -8.20 20.00
C GLY A 142 -0.98 -8.23 21.53
N GLN A 143 -1.95 -8.89 22.14
CA GLN A 143 -2.09 -8.92 23.61
C GLN A 143 -1.45 -10.12 24.29
N GLN A 144 -0.90 -11.06 23.51
CA GLN A 144 -0.36 -12.33 23.98
C GLN A 144 1.03 -12.58 23.40
N GLU A 145 1.80 -13.45 24.01
CA GLU A 145 3.21 -13.64 23.70
C GLU A 145 3.46 -14.74 22.65
N THR A 146 4.56 -14.54 21.92
CA THR A 146 5.12 -15.53 20.99
C THR A 146 6.59 -15.70 21.32
N PHE A 147 7.03 -16.96 21.42
CA PHE A 147 8.43 -17.31 21.64
C PHE A 147 8.98 -17.98 20.38
N LEU A 148 10.06 -17.43 19.87
CA LEU A 148 10.70 -17.87 18.64
C LEU A 148 12.00 -18.59 18.92
N ASN A 149 12.43 -19.46 18.00
CA ASN A 149 13.67 -20.23 18.10
C ASN A 149 13.76 -21.06 19.41
N VAL A 150 12.67 -21.67 19.79
CA VAL A 150 12.63 -22.55 20.96
C VAL A 150 13.14 -23.95 20.54
N GLN A 151 14.22 -24.39 21.14
CA GLN A 151 14.85 -25.68 20.84
C GLN A 151 14.92 -26.56 22.10
N GLY A 152 14.57 -27.82 21.91
CA GLY A 152 14.58 -28.80 22.99
C GLY A 152 13.25 -28.88 23.77
N PHE A 153 12.94 -30.08 24.25
CA PHE A 153 11.67 -30.35 24.92
C PHE A 153 11.46 -29.47 26.17
N ASP A 154 12.48 -29.35 27.02
CA ASP A 154 12.38 -28.55 28.25
C ASP A 154 12.12 -27.07 27.95
N ALA A 155 12.76 -26.53 26.94
CA ALA A 155 12.52 -25.15 26.49
C ALA A 155 11.10 -24.96 25.95
N VAL A 156 10.55 -25.95 25.22
CA VAL A 156 9.16 -25.94 24.75
C VAL A 156 8.19 -25.95 25.92
N LEU A 157 8.41 -26.76 26.95
CA LEU A 157 7.57 -26.78 28.16
C LEU A 157 7.56 -25.42 28.87
N VAL A 158 8.73 -24.82 29.03
CA VAL A 158 8.86 -23.48 29.63
C VAL A 158 8.07 -22.46 28.80
N ALA A 159 8.22 -22.48 27.48
CA ALA A 159 7.52 -21.56 26.59
C ALA A 159 6.00 -21.76 26.65
N VAL A 160 5.50 -22.99 26.66
CA VAL A 160 4.05 -23.31 26.79
C VAL A 160 3.50 -22.73 28.10
N LYS A 161 4.23 -22.87 29.19
CA LYS A 161 3.83 -22.32 30.50
C LYS A 161 3.74 -20.79 30.48
N HIS A 162 4.72 -20.12 29.87
CA HIS A 162 4.69 -18.66 29.70
C HIS A 162 3.57 -18.20 28.77
N VAL A 163 3.26 -18.99 27.74
CA VAL A 163 2.08 -18.74 26.92
C VAL A 163 0.81 -18.82 27.76
N PHE A 164 0.65 -19.83 28.61
CA PHE A 164 -0.50 -19.92 29.53
C PHE A 164 -0.59 -18.70 30.45
N ALA A 165 0.54 -18.26 30.98
CA ALA A 165 0.61 -17.08 31.84
C ALA A 165 0.23 -15.78 31.08
N SER A 166 0.46 -15.72 29.79
CA SER A 166 0.21 -14.53 28.98
C SER A 166 -1.27 -14.13 28.87
N LEU A 167 -2.19 -15.06 29.14
CA LEU A 167 -3.61 -14.74 29.25
C LEU A 167 -3.89 -13.68 30.35
N PHE A 168 -2.99 -13.62 31.34
CA PHE A 168 -3.05 -12.69 32.45
C PHE A 168 -1.98 -11.59 32.38
N ASN A 169 -1.54 -11.23 31.19
CA ASN A 169 -0.82 -10.00 30.95
C ASN A 169 -1.74 -8.82 31.28
N ASP A 170 -1.20 -7.75 31.83
CA ASP A 170 -1.96 -6.59 32.30
C ASP A 170 -2.91 -6.07 31.24
N ARG A 171 -2.43 -6.00 30.01
CA ARG A 171 -3.19 -5.59 28.85
C ARG A 171 -4.35 -6.52 28.51
N ALA A 172 -4.12 -7.82 28.56
CA ALA A 172 -5.14 -8.82 28.32
C ALA A 172 -6.26 -8.80 29.39
N ILE A 173 -5.87 -8.60 30.65
CA ILE A 173 -6.81 -8.44 31.78
C ILE A 173 -7.68 -7.19 31.57
N SER A 174 -7.03 -6.06 31.34
CA SER A 174 -7.70 -4.78 31.12
C SER A 174 -8.66 -4.82 29.92
N TYR A 175 -8.22 -5.39 28.82
CA TYR A 175 -9.05 -5.53 27.62
C TYR A 175 -10.33 -6.33 27.89
N ARG A 176 -10.23 -7.50 28.55
CA ARG A 176 -11.39 -8.32 28.86
C ARG A 176 -12.42 -7.57 29.72
N VAL A 177 -11.95 -6.85 30.74
CA VAL A 177 -12.84 -6.08 31.61
C VAL A 177 -13.54 -4.98 30.84
N HIS A 178 -12.80 -4.19 30.03
CA HIS A 178 -13.39 -3.09 29.26
C HIS A 178 -14.34 -3.57 28.17
N GLN A 179 -14.14 -4.78 27.65
CA GLN A 179 -15.04 -5.38 26.67
C GLN A 179 -16.18 -6.20 27.29
N GLY A 180 -16.23 -6.30 28.64
CA GLY A 180 -17.27 -7.02 29.33
C GLY A 180 -17.14 -8.55 29.26
N TYR A 181 -15.97 -9.07 28.94
CA TYR A 181 -15.71 -10.52 28.95
C TYR A 181 -15.45 -11.04 30.34
N ASP A 182 -16.08 -12.17 30.70
CA ASP A 182 -15.73 -12.90 31.91
C ASP A 182 -14.37 -13.59 31.73
N HIS A 183 -13.45 -13.35 32.69
CA HIS A 183 -12.16 -14.01 32.70
C HIS A 183 -12.25 -15.55 32.70
N ARG A 184 -13.30 -16.11 33.30
CA ARG A 184 -13.55 -17.56 33.38
C ARG A 184 -13.99 -18.17 32.06
N GLY A 185 -14.52 -17.36 31.15
CA GLY A 185 -15.03 -17.80 29.84
C GLY A 185 -13.98 -17.85 28.74
N VAL A 186 -12.78 -17.38 28.99
CA VAL A 186 -11.69 -17.34 28.00
C VAL A 186 -10.63 -18.38 28.34
N ALA A 187 -10.32 -19.25 27.40
CA ALA A 187 -9.25 -20.23 27.53
C ALA A 187 -8.16 -19.96 26.49
N LEU A 188 -7.01 -20.53 26.71
CA LEU A 188 -5.84 -20.35 25.89
C LEU A 188 -5.32 -21.68 25.36
N SER A 189 -4.93 -21.71 24.12
CA SER A 189 -4.18 -22.77 23.49
C SER A 189 -2.75 -22.30 23.23
N ALA A 190 -1.78 -23.17 23.44
CA ALA A 190 -0.40 -22.94 23.02
C ALA A 190 -0.15 -23.74 21.74
N GLY A 191 0.15 -23.05 20.65
CA GLY A 191 0.56 -23.67 19.40
C GLY A 191 2.08 -23.82 19.35
N VAL A 192 2.54 -25.04 19.06
CA VAL A 192 3.96 -25.34 18.84
C VAL A 192 4.13 -25.65 17.35
N GLN A 193 4.74 -24.72 16.63
CA GLN A 193 4.89 -24.80 15.19
C GLN A 193 6.36 -24.81 14.82
N ARG A 194 6.72 -25.66 13.84
CA ARG A 194 8.09 -25.69 13.34
C ARG A 194 8.45 -24.33 12.70
N MET A 195 9.61 -23.79 13.06
CA MET A 195 10.09 -22.54 12.53
C MET A 195 10.54 -22.68 11.08
N VAL A 196 10.22 -21.68 10.27
CA VAL A 196 10.83 -21.46 8.97
C VAL A 196 12.13 -20.68 9.18
N ARG A 197 13.22 -21.10 8.56
CA ARG A 197 14.55 -20.47 8.70
C ARG A 197 14.63 -19.15 7.94
N SER A 198 13.70 -18.27 8.20
CA SER A 198 13.69 -16.91 7.63
C SER A 198 14.74 -15.98 8.26
N ASP A 199 15.31 -16.37 9.40
CA ASP A 199 16.50 -15.72 9.94
C ASP A 199 17.66 -15.70 8.93
N LEU A 200 17.71 -16.66 8.02
CA LEU A 200 18.69 -16.77 6.92
C LEU A 200 18.19 -16.19 5.58
N ALA A 201 16.98 -15.68 5.53
CA ALA A 201 16.36 -15.19 4.32
C ALA A 201 15.46 -13.97 4.62
N SER A 202 14.18 -14.05 4.28
CA SER A 202 13.24 -12.94 4.45
C SER A 202 11.87 -13.42 4.92
N SER A 203 11.08 -12.48 5.39
CA SER A 203 9.73 -12.71 5.87
C SER A 203 8.93 -11.40 5.79
N GLY A 204 7.64 -11.49 6.00
CA GLY A 204 6.79 -10.32 6.00
C GLY A 204 5.32 -10.63 6.19
N VAL A 205 4.52 -9.65 5.85
CA VAL A 205 3.06 -9.68 5.92
C VAL A 205 2.51 -9.35 4.54
N MET A 206 1.42 -9.97 4.17
CA MET A 206 0.69 -9.61 2.96
C MET A 206 -0.81 -9.54 3.21
N PHE A 207 -1.47 -8.72 2.42
CA PHE A 207 -2.90 -8.50 2.45
C PHE A 207 -3.49 -8.80 1.07
N SER A 208 -4.60 -9.50 1.04
CA SER A 208 -5.32 -9.74 -0.21
C SER A 208 -6.19 -8.57 -0.67
N ILE A 209 -5.95 -7.40 -0.12
CA ILE A 209 -6.63 -6.14 -0.41
C ILE A 209 -5.64 -4.99 -0.16
N ASP A 210 -5.83 -3.85 -0.83
CA ASP A 210 -5.13 -2.63 -0.42
C ASP A 210 -5.76 -2.08 0.85
N THR A 211 -5.02 -2.09 1.94
CA THR A 211 -5.51 -1.69 3.27
C THR A 211 -5.77 -0.20 3.41
N GLU A 212 -5.19 0.63 2.52
CA GLU A 212 -5.40 2.08 2.52
C GLU A 212 -6.72 2.48 1.87
N SER A 213 -6.99 1.95 0.69
CA SER A 213 -8.15 2.34 -0.14
C SER A 213 -9.32 1.35 -0.05
N GLY A 214 -9.06 0.11 0.35
CA GLY A 214 -10.04 -0.96 0.24
C GLY A 214 -10.16 -1.54 -1.18
N PHE A 215 -9.23 -1.18 -2.09
CA PHE A 215 -9.19 -1.74 -3.44
C PHE A 215 -8.87 -3.24 -3.39
N ASP A 216 -9.74 -4.07 -3.92
CA ASP A 216 -9.71 -5.52 -3.72
C ASP A 216 -9.07 -6.33 -4.86
N GLN A 217 -8.61 -5.67 -5.93
CA GLN A 217 -8.02 -6.34 -7.09
C GLN A 217 -6.48 -6.41 -7.04
N VAL A 218 -5.90 -6.13 -5.89
CA VAL A 218 -4.44 -6.26 -5.65
C VAL A 218 -4.15 -7.04 -4.40
N VAL A 219 -2.97 -7.67 -4.38
CA VAL A 219 -2.32 -8.19 -3.19
C VAL A 219 -1.20 -7.22 -2.81
N PHE A 220 -1.17 -6.81 -1.55
CA PHE A 220 -0.11 -5.98 -1.00
C PHE A 220 0.83 -6.83 -0.17
N ILE A 221 2.13 -6.84 -0.51
CA ILE A 221 3.14 -7.68 0.13
C ILE A 221 4.23 -6.81 0.72
N THR A 222 4.57 -7.05 1.99
CA THR A 222 5.76 -6.49 2.61
C THR A 222 6.81 -7.57 2.81
N SER A 223 8.08 -7.16 2.78
CA SER A 223 9.21 -8.06 2.96
C SER A 223 10.40 -7.38 3.60
N ALA A 224 11.04 -8.05 4.55
CA ALA A 224 12.29 -7.62 5.15
C ALA A 224 13.17 -8.83 5.48
N TRP A 225 14.46 -8.59 5.69
CA TRP A 225 15.38 -9.63 6.08
C TRP A 225 15.13 -10.12 7.50
N GLY A 226 15.34 -11.41 7.73
CA GLY A 226 15.24 -12.03 9.04
C GLY A 226 13.83 -12.51 9.40
N LEU A 227 13.62 -12.75 10.69
CA LEU A 227 12.35 -13.23 11.24
C LEU A 227 11.26 -12.14 11.15
N GLY A 228 10.02 -12.56 10.92
CA GLY A 228 8.88 -11.68 10.64
C GLY A 228 8.44 -10.75 11.77
N GLU A 229 8.88 -11.00 12.99
CA GLU A 229 8.48 -10.22 14.16
C GLU A 229 8.84 -8.72 14.00
N MET A 230 9.96 -8.41 13.35
CA MET A 230 10.37 -7.03 13.09
C MET A 230 9.40 -6.28 12.19
N VAL A 231 8.84 -6.94 11.19
CA VAL A 231 7.81 -6.36 10.32
C VAL A 231 6.50 -6.18 11.07
N VAL A 232 6.07 -7.20 11.79
CA VAL A 232 4.81 -7.18 12.56
C VAL A 232 4.83 -6.11 13.64
N GLN A 233 5.93 -5.96 14.34
CA GLN A 233 6.10 -4.91 15.37
C GLN A 233 6.33 -3.50 14.80
N GLY A 234 6.55 -3.37 13.50
CA GLY A 234 6.86 -2.09 12.88
C GLY A 234 8.24 -1.53 13.21
N ALA A 235 9.17 -2.41 13.59
CA ALA A 235 10.54 -2.04 13.94
C ALA A 235 11.45 -1.85 12.72
N VAL A 236 11.00 -2.23 11.54
CA VAL A 236 11.74 -2.16 10.29
C VAL A 236 10.88 -1.54 9.19
N ASN A 237 11.53 -0.80 8.28
CA ASN A 237 10.89 -0.30 7.08
C ASN A 237 11.08 -1.33 5.96
N PRO A 238 10.03 -2.10 5.60
CA PRO A 238 10.15 -3.20 4.67
C PRO A 238 10.08 -2.76 3.22
N ASP A 239 10.47 -3.66 2.31
CA ASP A 239 10.10 -3.57 0.90
C ASP A 239 8.59 -3.75 0.76
N GLU A 240 7.99 -3.12 -0.24
CA GLU A 240 6.56 -3.20 -0.53
C GLU A 240 6.32 -3.53 -1.99
N PHE A 241 5.32 -4.37 -2.24
CA PHE A 241 4.93 -4.81 -3.58
C PHE A 241 3.41 -4.80 -3.73
N TYR A 242 2.95 -4.36 -4.89
CA TYR A 242 1.56 -4.52 -5.30
C TYR A 242 1.47 -5.47 -6.47
N VAL A 243 0.61 -6.46 -6.38
CA VAL A 243 0.39 -7.48 -7.43
C VAL A 243 -1.07 -7.44 -7.86
N HIS A 244 -1.32 -7.25 -9.16
CA HIS A 244 -2.66 -7.19 -9.72
C HIS A 244 -3.24 -8.58 -9.91
N LYS A 245 -4.35 -8.87 -9.25
CA LYS A 245 -4.96 -10.22 -9.25
C LYS A 245 -5.41 -10.71 -10.64
N PRO A 246 -6.11 -9.91 -11.48
CA PRO A 246 -6.48 -10.36 -12.81
C PRO A 246 -5.29 -10.69 -13.70
N THR A 247 -4.24 -9.91 -13.65
CA THR A 247 -3.00 -10.14 -14.41
C THR A 247 -2.30 -11.42 -13.95
N LEU A 248 -2.27 -11.63 -12.64
CA LEU A 248 -1.72 -12.83 -12.03
C LEU A 248 -2.50 -14.09 -12.45
N ALA A 249 -3.82 -14.01 -12.45
CA ALA A 249 -4.70 -15.10 -12.90
C ALA A 249 -4.49 -15.46 -14.37
N ALA A 250 -4.06 -14.50 -15.19
CA ALA A 250 -3.71 -14.71 -16.60
C ALA A 250 -2.29 -15.26 -16.80
N ASN A 251 -1.56 -15.58 -15.72
CA ASN A 251 -0.16 -16.04 -15.74
C ASN A 251 0.80 -15.07 -16.42
N ARG A 252 0.60 -13.78 -16.24
CA ARG A 252 1.44 -12.72 -16.78
C ARG A 252 2.21 -12.02 -15.66
N PRO A 253 3.30 -11.31 -15.99
CA PRO A 253 3.94 -10.43 -15.01
C PRO A 253 2.91 -9.48 -14.39
N ALA A 254 2.72 -9.57 -13.08
CA ALA A 254 1.58 -8.96 -12.39
C ALA A 254 1.98 -7.93 -11.34
N ILE A 255 3.28 -7.73 -11.10
CA ILE A 255 3.78 -6.74 -10.15
C ILE A 255 3.63 -5.36 -10.79
N VAL A 256 2.76 -4.53 -10.21
CA VAL A 256 2.49 -3.18 -10.73
C VAL A 256 3.31 -2.12 -10.02
N ARG A 257 3.83 -2.42 -8.84
CA ARG A 257 4.65 -1.47 -8.08
C ARG A 257 5.60 -2.18 -7.12
N ARG A 258 6.81 -1.65 -7.00
CA ARG A 258 7.81 -2.06 -6.02
C ARG A 258 8.39 -0.84 -5.34
N THR A 259 8.47 -0.88 -4.02
CA THR A 259 9.10 0.17 -3.21
C THR A 259 10.14 -0.47 -2.31
N MET A 260 11.37 0.02 -2.35
CA MET A 260 12.45 -0.49 -1.52
C MET A 260 12.40 0.16 -0.14
N GLY A 261 12.37 -0.66 0.90
CA GLY A 261 12.50 -0.22 2.28
C GLY A 261 13.96 -0.08 2.72
N SER A 262 14.18 0.64 3.80
CA SER A 262 15.52 0.83 4.35
C SER A 262 16.09 -0.44 5.00
N LYS A 263 15.26 -1.34 5.48
CA LYS A 263 15.62 -2.66 6.06
C LYS A 263 16.88 -2.65 6.92
N LYS A 264 16.97 -1.70 7.85
CA LYS A 264 18.19 -1.44 8.63
C LYS A 264 18.57 -2.58 9.57
N ILE A 265 17.58 -3.25 10.14
CA ILE A 265 17.76 -4.27 11.16
C ILE A 265 17.04 -5.56 10.78
N ARG A 266 17.48 -6.66 11.34
CA ARG A 266 16.83 -7.96 11.24
C ARG A 266 16.90 -8.72 12.56
N MET A 267 15.95 -9.61 12.78
CA MET A 267 15.97 -10.55 13.88
C MET A 267 16.48 -11.90 13.39
N VAL A 268 17.45 -12.45 14.11
CA VAL A 268 18.06 -13.74 13.80
C VAL A 268 18.13 -14.61 15.07
N TYR A 269 18.49 -15.86 14.92
CA TYR A 269 18.68 -16.77 16.03
C TYR A 269 19.86 -16.33 16.89
N ALA A 270 19.66 -16.35 18.21
CA ALA A 270 20.74 -16.20 19.17
C ALA A 270 21.32 -17.59 19.56
N PRO A 271 22.56 -17.66 19.97
CA PRO A 271 23.20 -18.94 20.30
C PRO A 271 22.77 -19.55 21.65
N THR A 272 21.86 -18.92 22.38
CA THR A 272 21.39 -19.37 23.69
C THR A 272 19.94 -19.85 23.66
N GLN A 273 19.60 -20.81 24.53
CA GLN A 273 18.23 -21.25 24.78
C GLN A 273 17.66 -20.72 26.10
N GLU A 274 18.31 -19.72 26.70
CA GLU A 274 17.74 -19.01 27.85
C GLU A 274 16.40 -18.39 27.43
N HIS A 275 15.36 -18.67 28.23
CA HIS A 275 14.01 -18.21 27.94
C HIS A 275 13.95 -16.69 27.71
N GLY A 276 13.34 -16.29 26.59
CA GLY A 276 13.23 -14.88 26.17
C GLY A 276 14.47 -14.29 25.52
N LYS A 277 15.56 -15.07 25.36
CA LYS A 277 16.83 -14.64 24.75
C LYS A 277 17.25 -15.47 23.53
N GLN A 278 16.35 -16.26 22.98
CA GLN A 278 16.64 -17.18 21.87
C GLN A 278 16.80 -16.48 20.51
N VAL A 279 16.44 -15.22 20.42
CA VAL A 279 16.58 -14.38 19.23
C VAL A 279 17.29 -13.09 19.58
N LYS A 280 17.95 -12.50 18.58
CA LYS A 280 18.64 -11.21 18.71
C LYS A 280 18.38 -10.34 17.48
N ILE A 281 18.55 -9.05 17.67
CA ILE A 281 18.47 -8.05 16.60
C ILE A 281 19.89 -7.68 16.20
N GLU A 282 20.14 -7.60 14.90
CA GLU A 282 21.40 -7.15 14.33
C GLU A 282 21.18 -6.23 13.14
N ASP A 283 22.20 -5.43 12.79
CA ASP A 283 22.17 -4.58 11.61
C ASP A 283 22.25 -5.42 10.33
N VAL A 284 21.53 -4.98 9.32
CA VAL A 284 21.61 -5.55 7.97
C VAL A 284 22.75 -4.88 7.21
N PRO A 285 23.66 -5.65 6.57
CA PRO A 285 24.72 -5.09 5.75
C PRO A 285 24.17 -4.22 4.62
N GLN A 286 24.85 -3.12 4.28
CA GLN A 286 24.40 -2.16 3.27
C GLN A 286 24.09 -2.82 1.93
N GLU A 287 24.87 -3.78 1.50
CA GLU A 287 24.69 -4.53 0.25
C GLU A 287 23.32 -5.24 0.19
N GLN A 288 22.84 -5.74 1.34
CA GLN A 288 21.53 -6.37 1.45
C GLN A 288 20.39 -5.35 1.59
N ARG A 289 20.68 -4.17 2.13
CA ARG A 289 19.69 -3.09 2.19
C ARG A 289 19.36 -2.53 0.81
N ASP A 290 20.34 -2.54 -0.08
CA ASP A 290 20.26 -1.93 -1.41
C ASP A 290 19.62 -2.83 -2.48
N ILE A 291 19.16 -4.01 -2.08
CA ILE A 291 18.43 -4.94 -2.95
C ILE A 291 17.07 -5.29 -2.36
N PHE A 292 16.14 -5.69 -3.21
CA PHE A 292 14.88 -6.24 -2.74
C PHE A 292 15.09 -7.59 -2.03
N SER A 293 14.38 -7.79 -0.95
CA SER A 293 14.46 -9.01 -0.13
C SER A 293 13.66 -10.19 -0.70
N LEU A 294 12.96 -9.98 -1.81
CA LEU A 294 12.29 -11.00 -2.61
C LEU A 294 12.61 -10.80 -4.10
N THR A 295 12.66 -11.89 -4.85
CA THR A 295 12.64 -11.85 -6.30
C THR A 295 11.21 -11.61 -6.82
N ASN A 296 11.10 -11.19 -8.09
CA ASN A 296 9.78 -10.99 -8.71
C ASN A 296 8.97 -12.30 -8.76
N GLU A 297 9.61 -13.42 -9.01
CA GLU A 297 8.99 -14.75 -9.03
C GLU A 297 8.45 -15.13 -7.65
N GLU A 298 9.20 -14.86 -6.59
CA GLU A 298 8.79 -15.10 -5.21
C GLU A 298 7.60 -14.21 -4.82
N VAL A 299 7.60 -12.95 -5.23
CA VAL A 299 6.47 -12.03 -5.01
C VAL A 299 5.20 -12.57 -5.67
N GLN A 300 5.28 -13.02 -6.90
CA GLN A 300 4.13 -13.57 -7.62
C GLN A 300 3.65 -14.89 -7.02
N GLU A 301 4.55 -15.74 -6.54
CA GLU A 301 4.20 -16.98 -5.84
C GLU A 301 3.44 -16.69 -4.54
N LEU A 302 3.92 -15.76 -3.74
CA LEU A 302 3.20 -15.31 -2.54
C LEU A 302 1.83 -14.75 -2.86
N ALA A 303 1.73 -13.92 -3.89
CA ALA A 303 0.45 -13.36 -4.32
C ALA A 303 -0.54 -14.44 -4.74
N LYS A 304 -0.10 -15.48 -5.44
CA LYS A 304 -0.94 -16.65 -5.79
C LYS A 304 -1.46 -17.36 -4.55
N GLN A 305 -0.61 -17.54 -3.55
CA GLN A 305 -1.01 -18.14 -2.28
C GLN A 305 -2.03 -17.27 -1.55
N ALA A 306 -1.84 -15.95 -1.52
CA ALA A 306 -2.79 -15.01 -0.92
C ALA A 306 -4.16 -15.06 -1.59
N VAL A 307 -4.21 -15.13 -2.91
CA VAL A 307 -5.46 -15.26 -3.67
C VAL A 307 -6.18 -16.59 -3.35
N GLN A 308 -5.44 -17.68 -3.24
CA GLN A 308 -6.02 -18.98 -2.86
C GLN A 308 -6.60 -18.95 -1.45
N ILE A 309 -5.91 -18.33 -0.51
CA ILE A 309 -6.37 -18.18 0.88
C ILE A 309 -7.63 -17.31 0.92
N GLU A 310 -7.62 -16.15 0.26
CA GLU A 310 -8.81 -15.28 0.16
C GLU A 310 -10.00 -16.01 -0.42
N LYS A 311 -9.81 -16.76 -1.50
CA LYS A 311 -10.87 -17.53 -2.14
C LYS A 311 -11.46 -18.59 -1.21
N HIS A 312 -10.61 -19.26 -0.44
CA HIS A 312 -11.05 -20.27 0.52
C HIS A 312 -11.91 -19.67 1.64
N TYR A 313 -11.48 -18.57 2.23
CA TYR A 313 -12.19 -17.91 3.32
C TYR A 313 -13.34 -16.99 2.85
N GLY A 314 -13.38 -16.64 1.58
CA GLY A 314 -14.42 -15.79 1.00
C GLY A 314 -14.38 -14.32 1.45
N ARG A 315 -13.24 -13.84 1.93
CA ARG A 315 -13.02 -12.48 2.42
C ARG A 315 -11.57 -12.07 2.32
N PRO A 316 -11.27 -10.74 2.34
CA PRO A 316 -9.90 -10.26 2.43
C PRO A 316 -9.17 -10.81 3.66
N MET A 317 -7.90 -11.13 3.48
CA MET A 317 -7.06 -11.79 4.48
C MET A 317 -5.80 -10.99 4.77
N ASP A 318 -5.39 -11.04 6.03
CA ASP A 318 -4.10 -10.63 6.58
C ASP A 318 -3.26 -11.89 6.80
N ILE A 319 -2.11 -11.97 6.15
CA ILE A 319 -1.32 -13.20 6.04
C ILE A 319 0.12 -12.90 6.41
N GLU A 320 0.67 -13.71 7.33
CA GLU A 320 2.10 -13.72 7.61
C GLU A 320 2.79 -14.81 6.79
N TRP A 321 3.91 -14.50 6.19
CA TRP A 321 4.69 -15.42 5.37
C TRP A 321 6.17 -15.39 5.76
N ALA A 322 6.88 -16.47 5.44
CA ALA A 322 8.31 -16.60 5.67
C ALA A 322 8.98 -17.45 4.57
N LYS A 323 10.20 -17.08 4.20
CA LYS A 323 11.04 -17.83 3.27
C LYS A 323 12.09 -18.62 4.04
N ASP A 324 12.21 -19.90 3.75
CA ASP A 324 13.26 -20.76 4.29
C ASP A 324 14.60 -20.48 3.59
N GLY A 325 15.62 -20.12 4.37
CA GLY A 325 16.94 -19.79 3.83
C GLY A 325 17.76 -20.99 3.36
N HIS A 326 17.41 -22.20 3.76
CA HIS A 326 18.06 -23.41 3.29
C HIS A 326 17.48 -23.93 1.97
N THR A 327 16.16 -23.94 1.85
CA THR A 327 15.45 -24.51 0.69
C THR A 327 14.97 -23.47 -0.30
N GLY A 328 14.86 -22.21 0.11
CA GLY A 328 14.24 -21.14 -0.66
C GLY A 328 12.71 -21.22 -0.74
N LYS A 329 12.10 -22.18 -0.05
CA LYS A 329 10.66 -22.39 -0.07
C LYS A 329 9.92 -21.32 0.73
N LEU A 330 8.78 -20.88 0.20
CA LEU A 330 7.89 -19.93 0.83
C LEU A 330 6.81 -20.62 1.64
N PHE A 331 6.58 -20.15 2.85
CA PHE A 331 5.59 -20.69 3.78
C PHE A 331 4.63 -19.61 4.24
N ILE A 332 3.39 -20.03 4.48
CA ILE A 332 2.39 -19.24 5.21
C ILE A 332 2.46 -19.65 6.67
N VAL A 333 2.68 -18.70 7.55
CA VAL A 333 2.86 -18.98 8.98
C VAL A 333 1.68 -18.55 9.83
N GLN A 334 0.81 -17.69 9.31
CA GLN A 334 -0.46 -17.29 9.91
C GLN A 334 -1.37 -16.69 8.85
N ALA A 335 -2.68 -16.85 9.00
CA ALA A 335 -3.69 -16.10 8.24
C ALA A 335 -4.89 -15.80 9.13
N ARG A 336 -5.41 -14.58 8.98
CA ARG A 336 -6.63 -14.12 9.67
C ARG A 336 -7.45 -13.22 8.76
N PRO A 337 -8.76 -13.12 8.97
CA PRO A 337 -9.56 -12.15 8.24
C PRO A 337 -9.05 -10.72 8.44
N GLU A 338 -9.00 -9.96 7.34
CA GLU A 338 -8.73 -8.53 7.40
C GLU A 338 -10.02 -7.79 7.79
N THR A 339 -9.90 -6.88 8.74
CA THR A 339 -11.03 -6.09 9.26
C THR A 339 -11.17 -4.72 8.60
N VAL A 340 -10.60 -4.53 7.42
CA VAL A 340 -10.81 -3.30 6.65
C VAL A 340 -12.31 -3.13 6.45
N ARG A 341 -12.88 -2.21 7.19
CA ARG A 341 -14.25 -1.77 6.93
C ARG A 341 -14.24 -1.21 5.52
N SER A 342 -15.03 -1.79 4.64
CA SER A 342 -15.46 -1.09 3.45
C SER A 342 -15.95 0.27 3.95
N ARG A 343 -15.14 1.31 3.78
CA ARG A 343 -15.48 2.66 4.20
C ARG A 343 -16.72 3.03 3.41
N GLY A 344 -17.88 2.91 4.07
CA GLY A 344 -19.16 3.16 3.42
C GLY A 344 -19.20 4.57 2.87
N GLN A 345 -19.55 4.68 1.62
CA GLN A 345 -20.32 5.75 0.98
C GLN A 345 -19.89 7.22 1.13
N VAL A 346 -18.99 7.62 2.04
CA VAL A 346 -18.53 9.01 2.16
C VAL A 346 -17.03 9.08 2.02
N MET A 347 -16.57 9.78 0.99
CA MET A 347 -15.17 10.09 0.80
C MET A 347 -14.85 11.51 1.21
N GLU A 348 -13.88 11.67 2.10
CA GLU A 348 -13.33 12.97 2.47
C GLU A 348 -12.05 13.22 1.69
N ARG A 349 -11.95 14.35 1.03
CA ARG A 349 -10.72 14.80 0.38
C ARG A 349 -10.15 15.98 1.11
N TYR A 350 -8.92 15.84 1.53
CA TYR A 350 -8.12 16.88 2.15
C TYR A 350 -7.23 17.54 1.09
N THR A 351 -7.23 18.86 1.06
CA THR A 351 -6.39 19.64 0.14
C THR A 351 -5.61 20.68 0.91
N LEU A 352 -4.29 20.62 0.80
CA LEU A 352 -3.40 21.62 1.37
C LEU A 352 -3.38 22.86 0.46
N HIS A 353 -3.57 24.06 1.02
CA HIS A 353 -3.63 25.30 0.26
C HIS A 353 -2.26 25.93 0.00
N SER A 354 -1.26 25.59 0.79
CA SER A 354 0.10 26.07 0.64
C SER A 354 1.09 24.98 1.07
N GLN A 355 2.27 24.98 0.49
CA GLN A 355 3.35 24.12 0.94
C GLN A 355 4.23 24.89 1.91
N GLY A 356 4.59 24.25 3.03
CA GLY A 356 5.52 24.77 4.00
C GLY A 356 6.90 24.13 3.87
N LYS A 357 7.77 24.43 4.82
CA LYS A 357 9.05 23.77 4.96
C LYS A 357 8.85 22.33 5.44
N ILE A 358 9.38 21.37 4.70
CA ILE A 358 9.34 19.96 5.09
C ILE A 358 10.34 19.72 6.23
N ILE A 359 9.84 19.21 7.36
CA ILE A 359 10.66 18.82 8.51
C ILE A 359 11.01 17.33 8.44
N ALA A 360 10.04 16.49 8.06
CA ALA A 360 10.21 15.06 7.96
C ALA A 360 9.32 14.50 6.85
N GLU A 361 9.69 13.35 6.33
CA GLU A 361 8.90 12.60 5.36
C GLU A 361 8.97 11.10 5.63
N GLY A 362 7.93 10.39 5.27
CA GLY A 362 7.82 8.94 5.44
C GLY A 362 6.65 8.38 4.65
N ARG A 363 6.18 7.19 5.03
CA ARG A 363 5.01 6.58 4.39
C ARG A 363 3.73 7.19 4.93
N ALA A 364 2.87 7.64 4.04
CA ALA A 364 1.56 8.14 4.39
C ALA A 364 0.60 7.00 4.76
N ILE A 365 -0.11 7.18 5.85
CA ILE A 365 -1.18 6.28 6.29
C ILE A 365 -2.49 7.06 6.25
N GLY A 366 -3.41 6.58 5.44
CA GLY A 366 -4.64 7.32 5.13
C GLY A 366 -4.41 8.47 4.14
N HIS A 367 -5.37 9.38 4.08
CA HIS A 367 -5.39 10.49 3.12
C HIS A 367 -5.71 11.83 3.79
N ARG A 368 -5.68 11.87 5.10
CA ARG A 368 -6.04 13.04 5.90
C ARG A 368 -4.86 13.96 6.17
N ILE A 369 -5.19 15.16 6.61
CA ILE A 369 -4.26 16.14 7.13
C ILE A 369 -4.62 16.40 8.59
N GLY A 370 -3.63 16.40 9.46
CA GLY A 370 -3.78 16.78 10.86
C GLY A 370 -2.75 17.82 11.23
N ALA A 371 -3.06 18.66 12.19
CA ALA A 371 -2.17 19.73 12.62
C ALA A 371 -2.29 19.95 14.13
N GLY A 372 -1.22 20.42 14.73
CA GLY A 372 -1.16 20.73 16.16
C GLY A 372 0.25 20.85 16.70
N PRO A 373 0.37 21.05 18.01
CA PRO A 373 1.66 21.08 18.66
C PRO A 373 2.26 19.68 18.80
N VAL A 374 3.56 19.59 18.62
CA VAL A 374 4.32 18.34 18.73
C VAL A 374 4.46 17.93 20.20
N LYS A 375 4.30 16.64 20.47
CA LYS A 375 4.73 15.95 21.70
C LYS A 375 5.62 14.77 21.35
N VAL A 376 6.86 14.86 21.68
CA VAL A 376 7.83 13.77 21.51
C VAL A 376 7.75 12.86 22.73
N ILE A 377 7.30 11.63 22.52
CA ILE A 377 7.14 10.62 23.56
C ILE A 377 8.12 9.49 23.28
N HIS A 378 9.06 9.27 24.19
CA HIS A 378 10.08 8.23 24.05
C HIS A 378 9.69 6.91 24.72
N ASP A 379 8.88 6.99 25.77
CA ASP A 379 8.47 5.84 26.56
C ASP A 379 7.01 5.99 27.00
N ILE A 380 6.32 4.87 27.13
CA ILE A 380 4.90 4.82 27.53
C ILE A 380 4.64 5.48 28.88
N SER A 381 5.63 5.51 29.78
CA SER A 381 5.53 6.20 31.06
C SER A 381 5.30 7.71 30.95
N GLU A 382 5.58 8.30 29.79
CA GLU A 382 5.38 9.71 29.48
C GLU A 382 4.00 10.03 28.90
N MET A 383 3.09 9.03 28.82
CA MET A 383 1.79 9.18 28.15
C MET A 383 0.90 10.30 28.72
N ASN A 384 1.10 10.69 29.96
CA ASN A 384 0.36 11.79 30.61
C ASN A 384 0.65 13.17 30.00
N ARG A 385 1.72 13.28 29.20
CA ARG A 385 2.11 14.53 28.55
C ARG A 385 1.28 14.84 27.31
N ILE A 386 0.64 13.84 26.72
CA ILE A 386 -0.22 14.01 25.54
C ILE A 386 -1.57 14.62 25.92
N GLU A 387 -1.95 15.68 25.22
CA GLU A 387 -3.26 16.32 25.29
C GLU A 387 -4.03 16.17 23.97
N PRO A 388 -5.37 16.25 24.00
CA PRO A 388 -6.15 16.19 22.78
C PRO A 388 -5.72 17.26 21.76
N GLY A 389 -5.50 16.85 20.53
CA GLY A 389 -5.06 17.73 19.43
C GLY A 389 -3.54 17.79 19.22
N ASP A 390 -2.76 17.16 20.08
CA ASP A 390 -1.31 17.09 19.92
C ASP A 390 -0.91 16.17 18.74
N VAL A 391 0.22 16.45 18.12
CA VAL A 391 0.87 15.55 17.17
C VAL A 391 1.83 14.65 17.93
N LEU A 392 1.52 13.36 17.97
CA LEU A 392 2.37 12.36 18.63
C LEU A 392 3.58 12.05 17.74
N VAL A 393 4.77 12.29 18.25
CA VAL A 393 6.04 11.94 17.60
C VAL A 393 6.79 10.95 18.48
N THR A 394 7.10 9.78 17.92
CA THR A 394 7.77 8.71 18.67
C THR A 394 8.62 7.83 17.78
N ASP A 395 9.45 7.00 18.35
CA ASP A 395 10.26 6.03 17.61
C ASP A 395 9.39 4.96 16.95
N MET A 396 8.56 4.31 17.72
CA MET A 396 7.56 3.34 17.27
C MET A 396 6.46 3.21 18.33
N THR A 397 5.34 2.64 17.97
CA THR A 397 4.23 2.36 18.90
C THR A 397 3.99 0.86 19.04
N ASP A 398 3.41 0.48 20.15
CA ASP A 398 2.87 -0.84 20.42
C ASP A 398 1.43 -0.71 20.98
N PRO A 399 0.71 -1.82 21.22
CA PRO A 399 -0.68 -1.73 21.67
C PRO A 399 -0.92 -0.96 22.98
N ASP A 400 0.09 -0.79 23.85
CA ASP A 400 -0.04 0.02 25.07
C ASP A 400 -0.18 1.53 24.78
N TRP A 401 0.18 1.95 23.57
CA TRP A 401 0.10 3.35 23.14
C TRP A 401 -1.29 3.77 22.66
N GLU A 402 -2.20 2.85 22.44
CA GLU A 402 -3.53 3.14 21.90
C GLU A 402 -4.28 4.25 22.65
N PRO A 403 -4.29 4.32 23.99
CA PRO A 403 -4.97 5.39 24.72
C PRO A 403 -4.50 6.79 24.37
N ILE A 404 -3.20 6.98 24.15
CA ILE A 404 -2.66 8.30 23.74
C ILE A 404 -2.80 8.56 22.25
N MET A 405 -2.77 7.53 21.42
CA MET A 405 -3.00 7.66 19.99
C MET A 405 -4.41 8.19 19.70
N LYS A 406 -5.40 7.84 20.50
CA LYS A 406 -6.78 8.34 20.40
C LYS A 406 -6.91 9.85 20.60
N LYS A 407 -6.00 10.46 21.34
CA LYS A 407 -5.98 11.90 21.62
C LYS A 407 -5.26 12.69 20.52
N ALA A 408 -4.40 12.05 19.76
CA ALA A 408 -3.55 12.69 18.77
C ALA A 408 -4.35 13.19 17.55
N SER A 409 -3.97 14.35 17.03
CA SER A 409 -4.45 14.85 15.74
C SER A 409 -3.72 14.21 14.55
N ALA A 410 -2.51 13.73 14.78
CA ALA A 410 -1.66 13.02 13.83
C ALA A 410 -0.58 12.23 14.57
N ILE A 411 -0.02 11.24 13.90
CA ILE A 411 1.04 10.38 14.45
C ILE A 411 2.22 10.38 13.50
N VAL A 412 3.43 10.52 14.05
CA VAL A 412 4.69 10.47 13.30
C VAL A 412 5.64 9.51 13.98
N THR A 413 6.15 8.53 13.24
CA THR A 413 7.09 7.55 13.78
C THR A 413 8.39 7.49 12.99
N ASN A 414 9.49 7.20 13.68
CA ASN A 414 10.79 6.96 13.04
C ASN A 414 10.79 5.66 12.26
N ARG A 415 10.16 4.62 12.77
CA ARG A 415 10.16 3.27 12.23
C ARG A 415 8.77 2.81 11.82
N GLY A 416 8.72 1.83 10.96
CA GLY A 416 7.54 1.14 10.54
C GLY A 416 7.18 1.36 9.08
N GLY A 417 6.31 0.50 8.59
CA GLY A 417 5.69 0.56 7.28
C GLY A 417 4.18 0.54 7.42
N ARG A 418 3.48 0.33 6.33
CA ARG A 418 2.00 0.32 6.27
C ARG A 418 1.33 -0.75 7.13
N THR A 419 2.08 -1.75 7.56
CA THR A 419 1.58 -2.88 8.35
C THR A 419 1.95 -2.82 9.83
N CYS A 420 2.64 -1.76 10.25
CA CYS A 420 3.03 -1.59 11.64
C CYS A 420 1.83 -1.23 12.53
N HIS A 421 1.99 -1.38 13.83
CA HIS A 421 0.95 -1.06 14.81
C HIS A 421 0.44 0.38 14.67
N ALA A 422 1.34 1.36 14.55
CA ALA A 422 0.95 2.76 14.39
C ALA A 422 0.06 2.97 13.15
N ALA A 423 0.37 2.31 12.04
CA ALA A 423 -0.41 2.37 10.82
C ALA A 423 -1.80 1.74 10.98
N ILE A 424 -1.87 0.57 11.58
CA ILE A 424 -3.14 -0.15 11.81
C ILE A 424 -4.08 0.69 12.67
N ILE A 425 -3.60 1.16 13.82
CA ILE A 425 -4.41 1.95 14.75
C ILE A 425 -4.79 3.32 14.16
N ALA A 426 -3.88 3.97 13.43
CA ALA A 426 -4.19 5.24 12.77
C ALA A 426 -5.34 5.08 11.76
N ARG A 427 -5.39 3.98 11.01
CA ARG A 427 -6.51 3.66 10.10
C ARG A 427 -7.81 3.45 10.87
N GLU A 428 -7.78 2.66 11.93
CA GLU A 428 -8.96 2.38 12.76
C GLU A 428 -9.53 3.66 13.38
N LEU A 429 -8.67 4.53 13.86
CA LEU A 429 -9.06 5.80 14.47
C LEU A 429 -9.39 6.89 13.45
N GLY A 430 -9.02 6.71 12.17
CA GLY A 430 -9.17 7.72 11.14
C GLY A 430 -8.24 8.93 11.33
N ILE A 431 -7.06 8.73 11.89
CA ILE A 431 -6.05 9.75 12.16
C ILE A 431 -4.94 9.64 11.11
N PRO A 432 -4.44 10.75 10.54
CA PRO A 432 -3.31 10.69 9.63
C PRO A 432 -2.05 10.27 10.39
N ALA A 433 -1.26 9.40 9.77
CA ALA A 433 0.04 9.01 10.29
C ALA A 433 1.10 9.02 9.19
N VAL A 434 2.31 9.42 9.56
CA VAL A 434 3.50 9.32 8.72
C VAL A 434 4.50 8.43 9.45
N VAL A 435 4.77 7.29 8.88
CA VAL A 435 5.63 6.27 9.48
C VAL A 435 6.93 6.10 8.71
N GLY A 436 7.96 5.59 9.38
CA GLY A 436 9.25 5.34 8.73
C GLY A 436 10.05 6.60 8.41
N CYS A 437 9.91 7.66 9.19
CA CYS A 437 10.62 8.93 8.98
C CYS A 437 12.12 8.88 9.30
N GLY A 438 12.58 7.88 10.03
CA GLY A 438 13.98 7.70 10.40
C GLY A 438 14.42 8.46 11.65
N ASP A 439 14.31 9.77 11.67
CA ASP A 439 14.84 10.66 12.71
C ASP A 439 13.86 11.76 13.17
N ALA A 440 12.56 11.54 13.02
CA ALA A 440 11.53 12.51 13.37
C ALA A 440 11.61 12.98 14.82
N THR A 441 11.92 12.09 15.75
CA THR A 441 12.07 12.41 17.17
C THR A 441 13.25 13.36 17.47
N GLU A 442 14.23 13.42 16.59
CA GLU A 442 15.40 14.32 16.71
C GLU A 442 15.14 15.67 16.02
N ARG A 443 14.33 15.68 14.96
CA ARG A 443 14.04 16.87 14.15
C ARG A 443 12.95 17.77 14.72
N MET A 444 12.06 17.23 15.54
CA MET A 444 10.91 17.94 16.10
C MET A 444 11.06 18.09 17.61
N LYS A 445 10.59 19.24 18.12
CA LYS A 445 10.64 19.56 19.56
C LYS A 445 9.23 19.79 20.08
N ASP A 446 9.04 19.46 21.35
CA ASP A 446 7.78 19.70 22.06
C ASP A 446 7.31 21.16 21.92
N GLY A 447 6.03 21.30 21.62
CA GLY A 447 5.37 22.60 21.48
C GLY A 447 5.50 23.27 20.13
N GLU A 448 6.34 22.77 19.21
CA GLU A 448 6.37 23.25 17.83
C GLU A 448 5.07 22.89 17.12
N ASN A 449 4.46 23.86 16.43
CA ASN A 449 3.29 23.58 15.61
C ASN A 449 3.72 23.00 14.26
N VAL A 450 3.08 21.91 13.87
CA VAL A 450 3.33 21.21 12.60
C VAL A 450 2.02 20.85 11.91
N THR A 451 2.10 20.64 10.60
CA THR A 451 1.04 20.06 9.79
C THR A 451 1.51 18.75 9.22
N VAL A 452 0.76 17.68 9.47
CA VAL A 452 1.04 16.33 8.97
C VAL A 452 0.11 16.02 7.82
N SER A 453 0.65 15.91 6.61
CA SER A 453 -0.12 15.68 5.40
C SER A 453 0.08 14.27 4.87
N CYS A 454 -1.00 13.52 4.76
CA CYS A 454 -1.09 12.27 4.04
C CYS A 454 -1.90 12.40 2.73
N ALA A 455 -2.19 13.64 2.31
CA ALA A 455 -3.07 13.92 1.17
C ALA A 455 -2.33 13.99 -0.18
N GLU A 456 -1.01 13.81 -0.20
CA GLU A 456 -0.17 14.04 -1.38
C GLU A 456 0.34 12.74 -2.03
N GLY A 457 -0.20 11.60 -1.67
CA GLY A 457 0.16 10.29 -2.20
C GLY A 457 0.76 9.36 -1.15
N ASP A 458 1.62 8.46 -1.58
CA ASP A 458 2.24 7.44 -0.70
C ASP A 458 3.26 8.03 0.27
N THR A 459 3.84 9.17 -0.07
CA THR A 459 4.74 9.89 0.83
C THR A 459 3.95 10.86 1.70
N GLY A 460 4.09 10.71 3.00
CA GLY A 460 3.57 11.64 3.97
C GLY A 460 4.61 12.70 4.34
N TYR A 461 4.17 13.91 4.56
CA TYR A 461 5.03 15.03 4.88
C TYR A 461 4.63 15.66 6.21
N VAL A 462 5.64 16.05 6.98
CA VAL A 462 5.47 16.91 8.15
C VAL A 462 6.02 18.29 7.80
N TYR A 463 5.14 19.29 7.80
CA TYR A 463 5.46 20.67 7.49
C TYR A 463 5.61 21.51 8.77
N ALA A 464 6.55 22.43 8.76
CA ALA A 464 6.64 23.44 9.80
C ALA A 464 5.39 24.34 9.78
N GLU A 465 4.95 24.76 10.95
CA GLU A 465 3.82 25.66 11.16
C GLU A 465 2.44 25.00 10.90
N LEU A 466 1.39 25.70 11.27
CA LEU A 466 0.01 25.33 10.97
C LEU A 466 -0.35 25.85 9.58
N LEU A 467 -0.52 24.97 8.62
CA LEU A 467 -0.90 25.29 7.26
C LEU A 467 -2.41 25.18 7.09
N GLU A 468 -2.98 26.03 6.27
CA GLU A 468 -4.40 25.96 5.92
C GLU A 468 -4.68 24.81 4.97
N PHE A 469 -5.75 24.08 5.24
CA PHE A 469 -6.25 23.02 4.39
C PHE A 469 -7.78 22.98 4.39
N SER A 470 -8.35 22.39 3.36
CA SER A 470 -9.79 22.22 3.23
C SER A 470 -10.15 20.74 3.17
N VAL A 471 -11.37 20.42 3.59
CA VAL A 471 -11.94 19.08 3.54
C VAL A 471 -13.24 19.13 2.73
N LYS A 472 -13.30 18.33 1.65
CA LYS A 472 -14.54 18.13 0.89
C LYS A 472 -15.03 16.71 1.09
N SER A 473 -16.31 16.56 1.43
CA SER A 473 -16.97 15.26 1.58
C SER A 473 -17.86 14.99 0.37
N SER A 474 -17.76 13.77 -0.17
CA SER A 474 -18.60 13.29 -1.27
C SER A 474 -19.23 11.96 -0.92
N SER A 475 -20.54 11.79 -1.15
CA SER A 475 -21.20 10.51 -1.00
C SER A 475 -21.16 9.72 -2.31
N VAL A 476 -20.92 8.40 -2.21
CA VAL A 476 -20.87 7.48 -3.34
C VAL A 476 -22.21 6.74 -3.40
N GLU A 477 -23.09 7.18 -4.30
CA GLU A 477 -24.33 6.48 -4.65
C GLU A 477 -24.25 5.95 -6.07
N THR A 478 -25.20 5.11 -6.46
CA THR A 478 -25.32 4.69 -7.87
C THR A 478 -25.55 5.91 -8.75
N MET A 479 -24.64 6.14 -9.68
CA MET A 479 -24.67 7.33 -10.52
C MET A 479 -25.68 7.16 -11.67
N PRO A 480 -26.40 8.22 -12.03
CA PRO A 480 -27.35 8.17 -13.14
C PRO A 480 -26.66 8.06 -14.50
N ASP A 481 -27.34 7.48 -15.49
CA ASP A 481 -26.84 7.38 -16.85
C ASP A 481 -26.81 8.76 -17.54
N LEU A 482 -25.71 9.02 -18.24
CA LEU A 482 -25.49 10.21 -19.07
C LEU A 482 -25.24 9.82 -20.53
N PRO A 483 -25.44 10.73 -21.49
CA PRO A 483 -25.11 10.49 -22.91
C PRO A 483 -23.60 10.55 -23.18
N LEU A 484 -22.79 10.84 -22.20
CA LEU A 484 -21.34 10.87 -22.25
C LEU A 484 -20.76 10.06 -21.08
N LYS A 485 -19.47 9.79 -21.12
CA LYS A 485 -18.75 9.12 -20.05
C LYS A 485 -18.04 10.13 -19.14
N VAL A 486 -18.14 9.91 -17.85
CA VAL A 486 -17.41 10.69 -16.86
C VAL A 486 -16.15 9.92 -16.45
N MET A 487 -15.01 10.46 -16.84
CA MET A 487 -13.68 9.90 -16.59
C MET A 487 -12.92 10.79 -15.60
N MET A 488 -11.74 10.35 -15.22
CA MET A 488 -10.87 11.05 -14.27
C MET A 488 -9.56 11.49 -14.90
N ASN A 489 -9.03 12.61 -14.42
CA ASN A 489 -7.64 12.98 -14.57
C ASN A 489 -6.87 12.41 -13.37
N VAL A 490 -5.94 11.50 -13.61
CA VAL A 490 -5.13 10.90 -12.56
C VAL A 490 -3.66 11.09 -12.90
N GLY A 491 -2.99 11.95 -12.15
CA GLY A 491 -1.56 12.22 -12.36
C GLY A 491 -0.67 11.29 -11.53
N ASN A 492 -1.04 11.08 -10.28
CA ASN A 492 -0.23 10.35 -9.30
C ASN A 492 -0.66 8.88 -9.19
N PRO A 493 0.19 7.91 -9.61
CA PRO A 493 -0.11 6.49 -9.45
C PRO A 493 -0.37 6.07 -7.99
N ASP A 494 0.21 6.76 -7.02
CA ASP A 494 0.02 6.48 -5.59
C ASP A 494 -1.44 6.61 -5.15
N ARG A 495 -2.23 7.40 -5.87
CA ARG A 495 -3.65 7.62 -5.58
C ARG A 495 -4.58 6.80 -6.46
N ALA A 496 -4.03 5.97 -7.35
CA ALA A 496 -4.82 5.27 -8.36
C ALA A 496 -5.86 4.33 -7.75
N PHE A 497 -5.49 3.54 -6.76
CA PHE A 497 -6.41 2.59 -6.11
C PHE A 497 -7.53 3.30 -5.36
N ASP A 498 -7.21 4.39 -4.70
CA ASP A 498 -8.14 5.23 -3.98
C ASP A 498 -9.16 5.87 -4.94
N PHE A 499 -8.68 6.48 -6.00
CA PHE A 499 -9.55 7.09 -7.01
C PHE A 499 -10.37 6.07 -7.80
N ALA A 500 -9.86 4.86 -8.01
CA ALA A 500 -10.60 3.79 -8.67
C ALA A 500 -11.86 3.37 -7.89
N CYS A 501 -11.88 3.60 -6.58
CA CYS A 501 -13.04 3.33 -5.73
C CYS A 501 -14.15 4.39 -5.86
N LEU A 502 -13.86 5.54 -6.46
CA LEU A 502 -14.88 6.55 -6.81
C LEU A 502 -15.69 6.12 -8.04
N PRO A 503 -16.93 6.62 -8.19
CA PRO A 503 -17.65 6.46 -9.43
C PRO A 503 -16.84 7.01 -10.61
N ASN A 504 -16.62 6.18 -11.63
CA ASN A 504 -15.90 6.60 -12.82
C ASN A 504 -16.09 5.62 -13.97
N GLU A 505 -15.79 6.09 -15.17
CA GLU A 505 -15.82 5.28 -16.39
C GLU A 505 -14.42 5.21 -17.04
N GLY A 506 -13.37 5.36 -16.24
CA GLY A 506 -11.99 5.25 -16.65
C GLY A 506 -11.17 6.52 -16.41
N VAL A 507 -9.99 6.56 -17.01
CA VAL A 507 -9.05 7.67 -16.94
C VAL A 507 -8.87 8.28 -18.32
N GLY A 508 -9.26 9.53 -18.45
CA GLY A 508 -9.12 10.27 -19.71
C GLY A 508 -7.77 10.94 -19.88
N LEU A 509 -7.07 11.17 -18.79
CA LEU A 509 -5.71 11.72 -18.78
C LEU A 509 -4.90 11.18 -17.62
N ALA A 510 -3.86 10.45 -17.94
CA ALA A 510 -2.74 10.14 -17.05
C ALA A 510 -1.46 10.75 -17.64
N ARG A 511 -0.71 11.49 -16.84
CA ARG A 511 0.48 12.21 -17.28
C ARG A 511 1.75 11.49 -16.90
N LEU A 512 2.61 11.15 -17.89
CA LEU A 512 3.92 10.54 -17.61
C LEU A 512 4.86 11.46 -16.82
N GLU A 513 4.75 12.77 -17.00
CA GLU A 513 5.59 13.74 -16.29
C GLU A 513 5.55 13.53 -14.78
N PHE A 514 4.41 13.17 -14.25
CA PHE A 514 4.26 12.90 -12.82
C PHE A 514 5.08 11.68 -12.37
N ILE A 515 5.04 10.62 -13.17
CA ILE A 515 5.82 9.40 -12.92
C ILE A 515 7.30 9.69 -13.06
N ILE A 516 7.70 10.40 -14.12
CA ILE A 516 9.10 10.75 -14.37
C ILE A 516 9.66 11.61 -13.23
N ASN A 517 8.93 12.63 -12.80
CA ASN A 517 9.38 13.51 -11.72
C ASN A 517 9.50 12.79 -10.37
N ARG A 518 8.49 12.00 -10.00
CA ARG A 518 8.41 11.39 -8.66
C ARG A 518 9.14 10.06 -8.54
N MET A 519 9.05 9.22 -9.55
CA MET A 519 9.55 7.84 -9.46
C MET A 519 10.94 7.68 -10.07
N ILE A 520 11.36 8.59 -10.94
CA ILE A 520 12.63 8.51 -11.66
C ILE A 520 13.54 9.68 -11.28
N GLY A 521 13.14 10.91 -11.58
CA GLY A 521 13.86 12.12 -11.24
C GLY A 521 15.11 12.41 -12.07
N VAL A 522 15.46 11.57 -13.03
CA VAL A 522 16.67 11.67 -13.86
C VAL A 522 16.28 11.86 -15.32
N HIS A 523 17.01 12.74 -16.02
CA HIS A 523 16.83 12.92 -17.47
C HIS A 523 17.16 11.60 -18.21
N PRO A 524 16.31 11.15 -19.13
CA PRO A 524 16.51 9.86 -19.79
C PRO A 524 17.83 9.78 -20.57
N ARG A 525 18.31 10.86 -21.17
CA ARG A 525 19.61 10.88 -21.85
C ARG A 525 20.77 10.69 -20.88
N ALA A 526 20.67 11.22 -19.67
CA ALA A 526 21.70 11.01 -18.65
C ALA A 526 21.82 9.54 -18.22
N LEU A 527 20.72 8.79 -18.29
CA LEU A 527 20.72 7.35 -18.03
C LEU A 527 21.25 6.56 -19.22
N LEU A 528 20.89 6.93 -20.44
CA LEU A 528 21.41 6.28 -21.66
C LEU A 528 22.91 6.50 -21.83
N GLU A 529 23.41 7.66 -21.43
CA GLU A 529 24.83 8.05 -21.46
C GLU A 529 25.45 8.02 -20.06
N PHE A 530 25.06 7.08 -19.23
CA PHE A 530 25.49 6.99 -17.82
C PHE A 530 27.00 6.95 -17.67
N ASP A 531 27.68 6.20 -18.53
CA ASP A 531 29.16 6.05 -18.48
C ASP A 531 29.91 7.33 -18.83
N ASP A 532 29.29 8.25 -19.53
CA ASP A 532 29.84 9.54 -19.92
C ASP A 532 29.57 10.67 -18.91
N GLN A 533 28.88 10.38 -17.80
CA GLN A 533 28.58 11.36 -16.77
C GLN A 533 29.77 11.57 -15.82
N GLU A 534 29.81 12.76 -15.19
CA GLU A 534 30.77 13.04 -14.13
C GLU A 534 30.59 12.06 -12.95
N PRO A 535 31.70 11.67 -12.26
CA PRO A 535 31.63 10.68 -11.19
C PRO A 535 30.64 10.99 -10.07
N GLN A 536 30.49 12.26 -9.71
CA GLN A 536 29.51 12.70 -8.70
C GLN A 536 28.08 12.46 -9.17
N LEU A 537 27.76 12.74 -10.42
CA LEU A 537 26.45 12.50 -11.01
C LEU A 537 26.17 11.00 -11.14
N GLN A 538 27.16 10.22 -11.53
CA GLN A 538 27.03 8.76 -11.55
C GLN A 538 26.67 8.19 -10.17
N ASN A 539 27.32 8.68 -9.12
CA ASN A 539 27.03 8.24 -7.74
C ASN A 539 25.60 8.63 -7.31
N GLU A 540 25.16 9.85 -7.63
CA GLU A 540 23.80 10.28 -7.36
C GLU A 540 22.77 9.40 -8.08
N ILE A 541 23.00 9.10 -9.35
CA ILE A 541 22.14 8.21 -10.14
C ILE A 541 22.13 6.79 -9.56
N ARG A 542 23.28 6.24 -9.14
CA ARG A 542 23.36 4.92 -8.52
C ARG A 542 22.50 4.83 -7.27
N GLU A 543 22.49 5.86 -6.44
CA GLU A 543 21.61 5.93 -5.26
C GLU A 543 20.13 5.92 -5.63
N MET A 544 19.76 6.65 -6.67
CA MET A 544 18.37 6.74 -7.14
C MET A 544 17.87 5.45 -7.79
N MET A 545 18.77 4.70 -8.47
CA MET A 545 18.43 3.49 -9.22
C MET A 545 18.58 2.17 -8.44
N LYS A 546 18.80 2.23 -7.15
CA LYS A 546 18.89 1.02 -6.31
C LYS A 546 17.70 0.09 -6.53
N GLY A 547 17.98 -1.21 -6.67
CA GLY A 547 16.99 -2.22 -6.98
C GLY A 547 16.76 -2.48 -8.46
N PHE A 548 17.48 -1.78 -9.35
CA PHE A 548 17.44 -1.98 -10.80
C PHE A 548 18.81 -2.38 -11.33
N ASP A 549 18.82 -3.25 -12.35
CA ASP A 549 20.05 -3.86 -12.89
C ASP A 549 20.88 -2.90 -13.74
N SER A 550 20.24 -1.89 -14.31
CA SER A 550 20.90 -0.92 -15.17
C SER A 550 20.17 0.44 -15.15
N PRO A 551 20.85 1.53 -15.58
CA PRO A 551 20.20 2.83 -15.73
C PRO A 551 19.00 2.80 -16.67
N ARG A 552 19.11 2.07 -17.79
CA ARG A 552 18.01 1.88 -18.74
C ARG A 552 16.82 1.18 -18.06
N GLU A 553 17.06 0.09 -17.34
CA GLU A 553 16.03 -0.67 -16.66
C GLU A 553 15.37 0.13 -15.54
N PHE A 554 16.10 1.01 -14.88
CA PHE A 554 15.54 1.95 -13.92
C PHE A 554 14.46 2.85 -14.55
N TYR A 555 14.75 3.45 -15.69
CA TYR A 555 13.81 4.34 -16.36
C TYR A 555 12.59 3.57 -16.90
N VAL A 556 12.84 2.53 -17.67
CA VAL A 556 11.78 1.70 -18.28
C VAL A 556 10.96 0.99 -17.21
N GLY A 557 11.61 0.44 -16.20
CA GLY A 557 10.95 -0.28 -15.11
C GLY A 557 10.05 0.62 -14.28
N ARG A 558 10.49 1.81 -13.92
CA ARG A 558 9.69 2.78 -13.18
C ARG A 558 8.50 3.30 -13.98
N LEU A 559 8.70 3.61 -15.27
CA LEU A 559 7.58 3.97 -16.15
C LEU A 559 6.56 2.83 -16.26
N THR A 560 7.04 1.61 -16.45
CA THR A 560 6.19 0.42 -16.50
C THR A 560 5.36 0.28 -15.23
N GLU A 561 5.97 0.41 -14.07
CA GLU A 561 5.28 0.34 -12.77
C GLU A 561 4.21 1.43 -12.63
N GLY A 562 4.53 2.67 -12.97
CA GLY A 562 3.57 3.77 -12.88
C GLY A 562 2.38 3.60 -13.82
N ILE A 563 2.63 3.26 -15.08
CA ILE A 563 1.58 3.03 -16.07
C ILE A 563 0.74 1.79 -15.71
N ALA A 564 1.40 0.72 -15.29
CA ALA A 564 0.73 -0.52 -14.90
C ALA A 564 -0.16 -0.34 -13.66
N THR A 565 0.28 0.46 -12.69
CA THR A 565 -0.54 0.80 -11.52
C THR A 565 -1.84 1.48 -11.92
N LEU A 566 -1.76 2.44 -12.83
CA LEU A 566 -2.95 3.13 -13.37
C LEU A 566 -3.83 2.17 -14.16
N GLY A 567 -3.23 1.40 -15.07
CA GLY A 567 -3.96 0.42 -15.87
C GLY A 567 -4.66 -0.65 -15.04
N ALA A 568 -4.00 -1.16 -14.01
CA ALA A 568 -4.54 -2.16 -13.09
C ALA A 568 -5.65 -1.61 -12.19
N ALA A 569 -5.48 -0.39 -11.68
CA ALA A 569 -6.46 0.23 -10.79
C ALA A 569 -7.83 0.40 -11.44
N PHE A 570 -7.86 0.73 -12.73
CA PHE A 570 -9.07 0.99 -13.48
C PHE A 570 -9.48 -0.16 -14.42
N TYR A 571 -8.69 -1.23 -14.48
CA TYR A 571 -8.98 -2.40 -15.32
C TYR A 571 -10.40 -2.95 -15.07
N PRO A 572 -11.19 -3.27 -16.11
CA PRO A 572 -10.90 -3.20 -17.56
C PRO A 572 -11.28 -1.87 -18.23
N LYS A 573 -11.55 -0.82 -17.46
CA LYS A 573 -11.92 0.48 -17.98
C LYS A 573 -10.75 1.15 -18.70
N ARG A 574 -11.07 2.01 -19.65
CA ARG A 574 -10.11 2.73 -20.47
C ARG A 574 -9.20 3.63 -19.64
N VAL A 575 -7.90 3.56 -19.89
CA VAL A 575 -6.89 4.45 -19.31
C VAL A 575 -6.07 5.05 -20.44
N ILE A 576 -6.19 6.36 -20.65
CA ILE A 576 -5.44 7.08 -21.69
C ILE A 576 -4.22 7.72 -21.03
N VAL A 577 -3.04 7.26 -21.41
CA VAL A 577 -1.76 7.74 -20.90
C VAL A 577 -1.15 8.70 -21.90
N ARG A 578 -1.02 9.97 -21.51
CA ARG A 578 -0.32 10.96 -22.33
C ARG A 578 1.17 10.76 -22.17
N LEU A 579 1.87 10.51 -23.26
CA LEU A 579 3.32 10.43 -23.30
C LEU A 579 3.93 11.78 -22.90
N SER A 580 5.22 11.79 -22.54
CA SER A 580 5.85 12.93 -21.87
C SER A 580 5.69 14.26 -22.63
N ASP A 581 5.30 15.29 -21.91
CA ASP A 581 5.09 16.66 -22.43
C ASP A 581 5.83 17.70 -21.58
N PHE A 582 7.04 17.36 -21.14
CA PHE A 582 7.91 18.34 -20.52
C PHE A 582 8.39 19.36 -21.53
N LYS A 583 8.43 20.61 -21.12
CA LYS A 583 9.14 21.67 -21.80
C LYS A 583 10.65 21.52 -21.57
N SER A 584 11.46 22.18 -22.38
CA SER A 584 12.93 22.10 -22.27
C SER A 584 13.45 22.51 -20.88
N ASN A 585 12.87 23.54 -20.28
CA ASN A 585 13.25 23.97 -18.92
C ASN A 585 12.86 22.94 -17.85
N GLU A 586 11.76 22.22 -18.03
CA GLU A 586 11.32 21.18 -17.11
C GLU A 586 12.22 19.94 -17.21
N TYR A 587 12.57 19.51 -18.42
CA TYR A 587 13.56 18.45 -18.61
C TYR A 587 14.94 18.82 -18.09
N ALA A 588 15.35 20.08 -18.24
CA ALA A 588 16.62 20.58 -17.71
C ALA A 588 16.71 20.46 -16.18
N ASN A 589 15.59 20.55 -15.48
CA ASN A 589 15.53 20.44 -14.02
C ASN A 589 15.64 18.98 -13.50
N LEU A 590 15.51 17.99 -14.36
CA LEU A 590 15.78 16.61 -13.98
C LEU A 590 17.29 16.42 -13.78
N VAL A 591 17.65 15.48 -12.91
CA VAL A 591 19.05 15.17 -12.63
C VAL A 591 19.79 14.87 -13.94
N GLY A 592 20.88 15.59 -14.20
CA GLY A 592 21.66 15.47 -15.44
C GLY A 592 21.06 16.14 -16.66
N GLY A 593 19.92 16.85 -16.53
CA GLY A 593 19.18 17.40 -17.67
C GLY A 593 19.76 18.65 -18.30
N GLU A 594 20.47 19.51 -17.55
CA GLU A 594 21.02 20.77 -18.06
C GLU A 594 21.93 20.58 -19.27
N ARG A 595 22.70 19.52 -19.30
CA ARG A 595 23.63 19.17 -20.39
C ARG A 595 22.94 18.96 -21.73
N TYR A 596 21.68 18.49 -21.72
CA TYR A 596 21.01 17.98 -22.91
C TYR A 596 19.89 18.86 -23.44
N GLU A 597 19.46 19.85 -22.68
CA GLU A 597 18.32 20.66 -23.06
C GLU A 597 18.76 22.05 -23.58
N PRO A 598 18.11 22.54 -24.66
CA PRO A 598 18.36 23.87 -25.15
C PRO A 598 17.83 24.94 -24.18
N ASP A 599 18.49 26.10 -24.17
CA ASP A 599 17.96 27.28 -23.52
C ASP A 599 17.04 28.02 -24.50
N GLU A 600 15.75 28.01 -24.20
CA GLU A 600 14.72 28.59 -25.07
C GLU A 600 14.09 29.82 -24.42
N GLU A 601 13.86 30.85 -25.23
CA GLU A 601 13.16 32.07 -24.75
C GLU A 601 11.73 31.79 -24.34
N ASN A 602 11.05 30.91 -25.08
CA ASN A 602 9.67 30.48 -24.80
C ASN A 602 9.51 28.97 -24.89
N PRO A 603 9.86 28.26 -23.82
CA PRO A 603 9.75 26.79 -23.81
C PRO A 603 8.34 26.25 -24.07
N MET A 604 7.30 27.03 -23.76
CA MET A 604 5.91 26.66 -23.99
C MET A 604 5.63 26.45 -25.51
N LEU A 605 6.28 27.23 -26.36
CA LEU A 605 6.16 27.14 -27.81
C LEU A 605 7.35 26.43 -28.48
N GLY A 606 8.22 25.85 -27.69
CA GLY A 606 9.49 25.31 -28.13
C GLY A 606 9.53 23.80 -28.35
N PHE A 607 10.62 23.22 -27.90
CA PHE A 607 10.94 21.79 -28.08
C PHE A 607 10.19 20.91 -27.08
N ARG A 608 8.98 20.52 -27.44
CA ARG A 608 8.08 19.71 -26.62
C ARG A 608 7.17 18.80 -27.46
N GLY A 609 6.64 17.77 -26.83
CA GLY A 609 5.65 16.88 -27.42
C GLY A 609 6.13 16.13 -28.67
N ALA A 610 5.26 15.99 -29.66
CA ALA A 610 5.52 15.21 -30.87
C ALA A 610 6.79 15.62 -31.63
N GLY A 611 7.10 16.93 -31.67
CA GLY A 611 8.32 17.46 -32.30
C GLY A 611 9.58 16.94 -31.62
N ARG A 612 9.56 16.72 -30.34
CA ARG A 612 10.63 16.14 -29.56
C ARG A 612 10.84 14.67 -29.89
N TYR A 613 9.76 13.90 -29.97
CA TYR A 613 9.80 12.45 -30.18
C TYR A 613 10.46 12.03 -31.50
N VAL A 614 10.27 12.81 -32.53
CA VAL A 614 10.79 12.54 -33.88
C VAL A 614 12.17 13.18 -34.10
N SER A 615 12.67 13.94 -33.14
CA SER A 615 14.00 14.57 -33.23
C SER A 615 15.10 13.55 -32.93
N ASP A 616 16.21 13.63 -33.69
CA ASP A 616 17.39 12.79 -33.49
C ASP A 616 17.96 12.91 -32.06
N SER A 617 17.85 14.06 -31.44
CA SER A 617 18.35 14.33 -30.08
C SER A 617 17.53 13.65 -28.98
N PHE A 618 16.30 13.24 -29.25
CA PHE A 618 15.41 12.65 -28.25
C PHE A 618 14.83 11.28 -28.62
N ARG A 619 14.97 10.86 -29.88
CA ARG A 619 14.37 9.60 -30.34
C ARG A 619 14.72 8.38 -29.48
N ASP A 620 15.98 8.26 -29.04
CA ASP A 620 16.42 7.16 -28.18
C ASP A 620 15.80 7.24 -26.77
N CYS A 621 15.56 8.44 -26.28
CA CYS A 621 14.85 8.66 -25.02
C CYS A 621 13.37 8.29 -25.14
N PHE A 622 12.75 8.68 -26.24
CA PHE A 622 11.36 8.31 -26.56
C PHE A 622 11.16 6.80 -26.69
N ALA A 623 12.17 6.09 -27.19
CA ALA A 623 12.15 4.63 -27.25
C ALA A 623 11.96 3.99 -25.86
N LEU A 624 12.44 4.61 -24.80
CA LEU A 624 12.26 4.12 -23.42
C LEU A 624 10.78 4.19 -22.99
N GLU A 625 10.09 5.27 -23.32
CA GLU A 625 8.65 5.40 -23.05
C GLU A 625 7.86 4.35 -23.83
N CYS A 626 8.18 4.14 -25.10
CA CYS A 626 7.55 3.12 -25.94
C CYS A 626 7.75 1.72 -25.41
N GLU A 627 8.94 1.40 -24.93
CA GLU A 627 9.23 0.10 -24.32
C GLU A 627 8.39 -0.14 -23.04
N ALA A 628 8.24 0.87 -22.21
CA ALA A 628 7.41 0.78 -21.00
C ALA A 628 5.96 0.49 -21.37
N VAL A 629 5.40 1.20 -22.35
CA VAL A 629 4.03 0.97 -22.82
C VAL A 629 3.86 -0.44 -23.39
N LYS A 630 4.82 -0.93 -24.14
CA LYS A 630 4.80 -2.31 -24.69
C LYS A 630 4.81 -3.35 -23.57
N ARG A 631 5.61 -3.18 -22.53
CA ARG A 631 5.62 -4.08 -21.37
C ARG A 631 4.27 -4.14 -20.69
N VAL A 632 3.65 -3.00 -20.46
CA VAL A 632 2.33 -2.92 -19.81
C VAL A 632 1.26 -3.60 -20.68
N ARG A 633 1.22 -3.29 -21.95
CA ARG A 633 0.17 -3.80 -22.84
C ARG A 633 0.39 -5.25 -23.27
N ASN A 634 1.60 -5.60 -23.68
CA ASN A 634 1.90 -6.90 -24.29
C ASN A 634 2.35 -7.94 -23.25
N ASP A 635 3.26 -7.60 -22.35
CA ASP A 635 3.77 -8.54 -21.35
C ASP A 635 2.77 -8.74 -20.21
N MET A 636 2.26 -7.65 -19.65
CA MET A 636 1.30 -7.68 -18.55
C MET A 636 -0.15 -7.87 -19.04
N GLY A 637 -0.44 -7.63 -20.31
CA GLY A 637 -1.77 -7.81 -20.86
C GLY A 637 -2.78 -6.73 -20.47
N LEU A 638 -2.34 -5.57 -19.98
CA LEU A 638 -3.19 -4.44 -19.63
C LEU A 638 -3.53 -3.63 -20.89
N THR A 639 -4.32 -4.21 -21.79
CA THR A 639 -4.69 -3.65 -23.09
C THR A 639 -5.72 -2.52 -23.00
N ASN A 640 -6.28 -2.27 -21.80
CA ASN A 640 -7.10 -1.11 -21.52
C ASN A 640 -6.29 0.21 -21.47
N VAL A 641 -4.96 0.13 -21.44
CA VAL A 641 -4.06 1.28 -21.56
C VAL A 641 -3.95 1.69 -23.01
N GLU A 642 -4.31 2.92 -23.30
CA GLU A 642 -4.14 3.59 -24.58
C GLU A 642 -3.13 4.72 -24.43
N ILE A 643 -2.58 5.20 -25.53
CA ILE A 643 -1.61 6.31 -25.52
C ILE A 643 -2.16 7.57 -26.16
N MET A 644 -1.69 8.70 -25.67
CA MET A 644 -2.04 10.03 -26.18
C MET A 644 -0.77 10.80 -26.51
N ILE A 645 -0.75 11.41 -27.69
CA ILE A 645 0.37 12.19 -28.19
C ILE A 645 0.10 13.68 -27.95
N PRO A 646 0.96 14.36 -27.18
CA PRO A 646 0.80 15.78 -26.90
C PRO A 646 1.42 16.65 -27.99
N PHE A 647 0.90 17.85 -28.16
CA PHE A 647 1.47 18.98 -28.87
C PHE A 647 1.90 18.66 -30.30
N VAL A 648 0.96 18.18 -31.09
CA VAL A 648 1.16 17.88 -32.52
C VAL A 648 0.81 19.11 -33.35
N ARG A 649 1.82 19.77 -33.94
CA ARG A 649 1.64 21.07 -34.62
C ARG A 649 1.07 20.97 -36.02
N THR A 650 1.55 20.03 -36.80
CA THR A 650 1.23 19.89 -38.22
C THR A 650 0.80 18.47 -38.56
N VAL A 651 0.09 18.33 -39.70
CA VAL A 651 -0.30 17.00 -40.17
C VAL A 651 0.92 16.15 -40.53
N ASP A 652 1.98 16.75 -41.08
CA ASP A 652 3.23 16.04 -41.35
C ASP A 652 3.87 15.52 -40.08
N GLN A 653 3.81 16.30 -39.01
CA GLN A 653 4.31 15.88 -37.71
C GLN A 653 3.46 14.73 -37.12
N ALA A 654 2.13 14.77 -37.32
CA ALA A 654 1.24 13.68 -36.94
C ALA A 654 1.63 12.36 -37.64
N LYS A 655 1.84 12.42 -38.94
CA LYS A 655 2.32 11.27 -39.73
C LYS A 655 3.67 10.76 -39.21
N ALA A 656 4.62 11.67 -38.96
CA ALA A 656 5.95 11.32 -38.51
C ALA A 656 5.94 10.64 -37.13
N VAL A 657 5.16 11.12 -36.17
CA VAL A 657 5.10 10.54 -34.84
C VAL A 657 4.42 9.16 -34.82
N VAL A 658 3.37 8.99 -35.63
CA VAL A 658 2.71 7.68 -35.77
C VAL A 658 3.64 6.66 -36.43
N GLU A 659 4.40 7.05 -37.41
CA GLU A 659 5.43 6.20 -38.04
C GLU A 659 6.56 5.85 -37.04
N GLU A 660 6.98 6.80 -36.20
CA GLU A 660 7.99 6.54 -35.16
C GLU A 660 7.46 5.56 -34.09
N LEU A 661 6.23 5.72 -33.64
CA LEU A 661 5.58 4.77 -32.73
C LEU A 661 5.54 3.36 -33.33
N ALA A 662 5.21 3.22 -34.60
CA ALA A 662 5.19 1.94 -35.31
C ALA A 662 6.61 1.31 -35.37
N ARG A 663 7.64 2.11 -35.65
CA ARG A 663 9.04 1.65 -35.60
C ARG A 663 9.44 1.17 -34.21
N GLN A 664 8.91 1.79 -33.17
CA GLN A 664 9.15 1.40 -31.76
C GLN A 664 8.27 0.22 -31.33
N GLY A 665 7.45 -0.35 -32.20
CA GLY A 665 6.59 -1.48 -31.91
C GLY A 665 5.21 -1.13 -31.36
N LEU A 666 4.80 0.14 -31.44
CA LEU A 666 3.47 0.62 -31.04
C LEU A 666 2.68 1.02 -32.30
N LYS A 667 2.22 0.01 -33.02
CA LYS A 667 1.44 0.19 -34.24
C LYS A 667 -0.04 0.34 -33.90
N ARG A 668 -0.67 1.40 -34.44
CA ARG A 668 -2.10 1.64 -34.30
C ARG A 668 -2.93 0.43 -34.76
N GLY A 669 -3.84 -0.01 -33.91
CA GLY A 669 -4.73 -1.14 -34.15
C GLY A 669 -4.14 -2.51 -33.77
N GLU A 670 -2.83 -2.62 -33.59
CA GLU A 670 -2.20 -3.88 -33.17
C GLU A 670 -2.51 -4.15 -31.70
N ASN A 671 -2.97 -5.37 -31.38
CA ASN A 671 -3.48 -5.72 -30.03
C ASN A 671 -4.55 -4.74 -29.49
N GLY A 672 -5.33 -4.14 -30.38
CA GLY A 672 -6.35 -3.17 -30.00
C GLY A 672 -5.81 -1.81 -29.58
N LEU A 673 -4.53 -1.51 -29.84
CA LEU A 673 -3.92 -0.23 -29.48
C LEU A 673 -4.62 0.92 -30.21
N LYS A 674 -5.12 1.85 -29.40
CA LYS A 674 -5.63 3.14 -29.88
C LYS A 674 -4.62 4.23 -29.56
N ILE A 675 -4.37 5.09 -30.53
CA ILE A 675 -3.51 6.25 -30.40
C ILE A 675 -4.37 7.50 -30.51
N ILE A 676 -4.46 8.22 -29.40
CA ILE A 676 -5.24 9.45 -29.27
C ILE A 676 -4.31 10.65 -29.45
N MET A 677 -4.80 11.70 -30.07
CA MET A 677 -4.09 12.96 -30.17
C MET A 677 -4.66 13.97 -29.18
N MET A 678 -3.80 14.66 -28.45
CA MET A 678 -4.23 15.82 -27.69
C MET A 678 -4.52 16.98 -28.66
N CYS A 679 -5.78 17.38 -28.71
CA CYS A 679 -6.24 18.50 -29.52
C CYS A 679 -6.12 19.80 -28.70
N GLU A 680 -5.03 20.50 -28.83
CA GLU A 680 -4.66 21.61 -27.94
C GLU A 680 -4.03 22.81 -28.66
N ILE A 681 -3.85 22.71 -29.97
CA ILE A 681 -3.30 23.78 -30.81
C ILE A 681 -4.38 24.17 -31.82
N PRO A 682 -4.61 25.45 -32.10
CA PRO A 682 -5.62 25.87 -33.08
C PRO A 682 -5.55 25.15 -34.42
N SER A 683 -4.34 24.82 -34.93
CA SER A 683 -4.16 24.04 -36.15
C SER A 683 -4.84 22.68 -36.10
N ASN A 684 -4.92 22.06 -34.91
CA ASN A 684 -5.57 20.76 -34.71
C ASN A 684 -7.08 20.82 -35.02
N ALA A 685 -7.72 21.91 -34.56
CA ALA A 685 -9.16 22.12 -34.81
C ALA A 685 -9.43 22.51 -36.28
N LEU A 686 -8.61 23.39 -36.86
CA LEU A 686 -8.76 23.87 -38.23
C LEU A 686 -8.60 22.75 -39.27
N LEU A 687 -7.66 21.82 -39.04
CA LEU A 687 -7.40 20.65 -39.91
C LEU A 687 -7.79 19.34 -39.24
N ALA A 688 -8.81 19.35 -38.42
CA ALA A 688 -9.19 18.21 -37.58
C ALA A 688 -9.38 16.91 -38.39
N GLU A 689 -10.03 16.96 -39.50
CA GLU A 689 -10.30 15.78 -40.33
C GLU A 689 -9.00 15.14 -40.85
N GLN A 690 -8.00 15.97 -41.20
CA GLN A 690 -6.68 15.51 -41.67
C GLN A 690 -5.86 14.87 -40.55
N PHE A 691 -5.87 15.47 -39.35
CA PHE A 691 -5.21 14.88 -38.19
C PHE A 691 -5.82 13.53 -37.82
N LEU A 692 -7.12 13.41 -37.88
CA LEU A 692 -7.86 12.18 -37.55
C LEU A 692 -7.59 11.01 -38.51
N GLU A 693 -6.97 11.23 -39.66
CA GLU A 693 -6.50 10.13 -40.51
C GLU A 693 -5.40 9.30 -39.80
N TYR A 694 -4.63 9.92 -38.94
CA TYR A 694 -3.51 9.29 -38.25
C TYR A 694 -3.83 8.84 -36.82
N PHE A 695 -4.92 9.32 -36.23
CA PHE A 695 -5.28 9.05 -34.84
C PHE A 695 -6.67 8.42 -34.75
N ASP A 696 -6.91 7.69 -33.66
CA ASP A 696 -8.17 7.05 -33.35
C ASP A 696 -9.17 7.99 -32.65
N GLY A 697 -8.75 9.19 -32.33
CA GLY A 697 -9.59 10.19 -31.73
C GLY A 697 -8.80 11.35 -31.12
N PHE A 698 -9.55 12.27 -30.54
CA PHE A 698 -9.02 13.45 -29.84
C PHE A 698 -9.30 13.40 -28.35
N SER A 699 -8.37 13.91 -27.58
CA SER A 699 -8.63 14.42 -26.24
C SER A 699 -8.32 15.91 -26.25
N ILE A 700 -9.31 16.74 -25.97
CA ILE A 700 -9.14 18.18 -26.03
C ILE A 700 -8.39 18.67 -24.79
N GLY A 701 -7.24 19.31 -25.02
CA GLY A 701 -6.49 20.04 -24.00
C GLY A 701 -6.89 21.50 -23.98
N SER A 702 -8.00 21.81 -23.34
CA SER A 702 -8.60 23.15 -23.39
C SER A 702 -7.73 24.23 -22.76
N ASN A 703 -6.84 23.89 -21.85
CA ASN A 703 -5.92 24.86 -21.24
C ASN A 703 -4.96 25.47 -22.28
N ASP A 704 -4.23 24.61 -23.00
CA ASP A 704 -3.31 25.06 -24.05
C ASP A 704 -4.06 25.66 -25.24
N MET A 705 -5.21 25.07 -25.61
CA MET A 705 -6.04 25.62 -26.68
C MET A 705 -6.47 27.06 -26.38
N THR A 706 -6.90 27.33 -25.16
CA THR A 706 -7.30 28.68 -24.72
C THR A 706 -6.13 29.63 -24.77
N GLN A 707 -5.00 29.23 -24.21
CA GLN A 707 -3.78 30.00 -24.22
C GLN A 707 -3.35 30.41 -25.64
N LEU A 708 -3.36 29.47 -26.55
CA LEU A 708 -2.91 29.71 -27.92
C LEU A 708 -3.98 30.42 -28.78
N ALA A 709 -5.26 30.15 -28.56
CA ALA A 709 -6.35 30.83 -29.26
C ALA A 709 -6.43 32.31 -28.90
N LEU A 710 -6.25 32.64 -27.61
CA LEU A 710 -6.33 34.03 -27.11
C LEU A 710 -4.97 34.73 -27.08
N GLY A 711 -3.88 34.04 -27.38
CA GLY A 711 -2.54 34.61 -27.39
C GLY A 711 -2.10 35.11 -26.03
N LEU A 712 -2.37 34.37 -24.96
CA LEU A 712 -2.01 34.77 -23.59
C LEU A 712 -1.30 33.66 -22.85
N ASP A 713 -0.46 34.08 -21.90
CA ASP A 713 0.20 33.17 -20.98
C ASP A 713 -0.64 33.06 -19.68
N ARG A 714 -1.20 31.89 -19.44
CA ARG A 714 -2.02 31.63 -18.24
C ARG A 714 -1.28 31.75 -16.91
N ASP A 715 0.05 31.64 -16.95
CA ASP A 715 0.90 31.74 -15.75
C ASP A 715 1.33 33.17 -15.47
N SER A 716 1.04 34.11 -16.37
CA SER A 716 1.33 35.54 -16.20
C SER A 716 0.30 36.18 -15.29
N GLY A 717 0.71 36.65 -14.13
CA GLY A 717 -0.14 37.35 -13.18
C GLY A 717 -0.80 38.62 -13.70
N VAL A 718 -0.32 39.15 -14.85
CA VAL A 718 -0.84 40.38 -15.47
C VAL A 718 -2.02 40.12 -16.41
N VAL A 719 -1.99 39.00 -17.15
CA VAL A 719 -2.98 38.72 -18.19
C VAL A 719 -3.81 37.45 -17.86
N SER A 720 -3.52 36.73 -16.80
CA SER A 720 -4.21 35.48 -16.44
C SER A 720 -5.71 35.67 -16.20
N GLU A 721 -6.16 36.87 -15.84
CA GLU A 721 -7.59 37.19 -15.70
C GLU A 721 -8.37 37.09 -17.01
N LEU A 722 -7.69 37.17 -18.16
CA LEU A 722 -8.30 37.04 -19.47
C LEU A 722 -8.46 35.58 -19.89
N PHE A 723 -7.87 34.66 -19.14
CA PHE A 723 -7.96 33.23 -19.42
C PHE A 723 -9.34 32.69 -19.03
N ASP A 724 -10.12 32.35 -20.03
CA ASP A 724 -11.43 31.70 -19.84
C ASP A 724 -11.66 30.68 -20.98
N GLU A 725 -11.69 29.42 -20.60
CA GLU A 725 -11.94 28.30 -21.52
C GLU A 725 -13.34 28.35 -22.15
N ARG A 726 -14.25 29.16 -21.61
CA ARG A 726 -15.60 29.39 -22.13
C ARG A 726 -15.68 30.50 -23.19
N ASN A 727 -14.57 31.14 -23.52
CA ASN A 727 -14.52 32.18 -24.53
C ASN A 727 -15.06 31.65 -25.88
N ASP A 728 -15.83 32.46 -26.59
CA ASP A 728 -16.46 32.05 -27.87
C ASP A 728 -15.45 31.59 -28.91
N ALA A 729 -14.27 32.17 -29.00
CA ALA A 729 -13.22 31.74 -29.92
C ALA A 729 -12.73 30.31 -29.59
N VAL A 730 -12.57 30.04 -28.30
CA VAL A 730 -12.20 28.68 -27.81
C VAL A 730 -13.32 27.70 -28.12
N LYS A 731 -14.56 28.03 -27.79
CA LYS A 731 -15.73 27.18 -28.09
C LYS A 731 -15.87 26.87 -29.58
N ALA A 732 -15.61 27.85 -30.45
CA ALA A 732 -15.63 27.64 -31.89
C ALA A 732 -14.60 26.58 -32.32
N LEU A 733 -13.37 26.63 -31.80
CA LEU A 733 -12.33 25.64 -32.08
C LEU A 733 -12.71 24.25 -31.55
N LEU A 734 -13.22 24.19 -30.33
CA LEU A 734 -13.65 22.94 -29.71
C LEU A 734 -14.79 22.31 -30.48
N SER A 735 -15.78 23.09 -30.92
CA SER A 735 -16.90 22.64 -31.75
C SER A 735 -16.41 22.04 -33.07
N MET A 736 -15.46 22.67 -33.74
CA MET A 736 -14.86 22.16 -34.99
C MET A 736 -14.23 20.78 -34.74
N ALA A 737 -13.45 20.60 -33.65
CA ALA A 737 -12.81 19.34 -33.31
C ALA A 737 -13.84 18.24 -33.01
N ILE A 738 -14.83 18.54 -32.18
CA ILE A 738 -15.89 17.58 -31.80
C ILE A 738 -16.65 17.12 -33.03
N ARG A 739 -17.10 18.04 -33.90
CA ARG A 739 -17.86 17.71 -35.10
C ARG A 739 -17.06 16.86 -36.09
N ALA A 740 -15.78 17.17 -36.29
CA ALA A 740 -14.90 16.41 -37.17
C ALA A 740 -14.73 14.96 -36.66
N ALA A 741 -14.52 14.77 -35.37
CA ALA A 741 -14.38 13.44 -34.78
C ALA A 741 -15.69 12.65 -34.87
N LYS A 742 -16.81 13.26 -34.56
CA LYS A 742 -18.15 12.62 -34.68
C LYS A 742 -18.48 12.24 -36.13
N LYS A 743 -18.16 13.08 -37.10
CA LYS A 743 -18.35 12.80 -38.52
C LYS A 743 -17.58 11.56 -38.96
N GLN A 744 -16.39 11.34 -38.44
CA GLN A 744 -15.56 10.17 -38.78
C GLN A 744 -15.83 8.96 -37.86
N GLY A 745 -16.78 9.06 -36.93
CA GLY A 745 -17.07 7.99 -35.98
C GLY A 745 -15.92 7.71 -34.99
N LYS A 746 -15.09 8.71 -34.71
CA LYS A 746 -13.92 8.61 -33.82
C LYS A 746 -14.21 9.24 -32.48
N TYR A 747 -13.45 8.80 -31.48
CA TYR A 747 -13.55 9.27 -30.11
C TYR A 747 -13.18 10.75 -30.00
N VAL A 748 -13.93 11.49 -29.21
CA VAL A 748 -13.57 12.83 -28.76
C VAL A 748 -13.94 13.03 -27.29
N GLY A 749 -12.94 13.32 -26.47
CA GLY A 749 -13.08 13.66 -25.07
C GLY A 749 -12.39 14.99 -24.75
N ILE A 750 -12.54 15.45 -23.54
CA ILE A 750 -11.86 16.61 -23.01
C ILE A 750 -11.18 16.27 -21.69
N CYS A 751 -9.98 16.77 -21.46
CA CYS A 751 -9.21 16.55 -20.26
C CYS A 751 -8.66 17.84 -19.61
N GLY A 752 -9.00 18.97 -20.17
CA GLY A 752 -8.65 20.27 -19.59
C GLY A 752 -9.41 20.59 -18.30
N GLN A 753 -9.05 21.66 -17.66
CA GLN A 753 -9.58 22.05 -16.35
C GLN A 753 -11.03 22.61 -16.42
N GLY A 754 -11.43 23.14 -17.57
CA GLY A 754 -12.69 23.86 -17.74
C GLY A 754 -13.93 23.15 -17.22
N PRO A 755 -14.19 21.88 -17.61
CA PRO A 755 -15.37 21.17 -17.12
C PRO A 755 -15.39 20.89 -15.62
N SER A 756 -14.21 20.80 -14.98
CA SER A 756 -14.09 20.68 -13.51
C SER A 756 -14.41 21.99 -12.81
N ASP A 757 -14.07 23.12 -13.41
CA ASP A 757 -14.22 24.44 -12.79
C ASP A 757 -15.59 25.09 -13.08
N HIS A 758 -16.22 24.74 -14.22
CA HIS A 758 -17.43 25.38 -14.72
C HIS A 758 -18.48 24.37 -15.17
N GLU A 759 -19.57 24.28 -14.43
CA GLU A 759 -20.71 23.41 -14.74
C GLU A 759 -21.40 23.77 -16.08
N ASP A 760 -21.51 25.06 -16.37
CA ASP A 760 -22.07 25.54 -17.64
C ASP A 760 -21.22 25.09 -18.85
N PHE A 761 -19.94 25.03 -18.71
CA PHE A 761 -19.03 24.53 -19.74
C PHE A 761 -19.18 23.02 -19.95
N ALA A 762 -19.28 22.26 -18.86
CA ALA A 762 -19.55 20.83 -18.94
C ALA A 762 -20.91 20.55 -19.65
N ALA A 763 -21.93 21.31 -19.32
CA ALA A 763 -23.24 21.21 -19.97
C ALA A 763 -23.18 21.53 -21.46
N TRP A 764 -22.45 22.56 -21.85
CA TRP A 764 -22.25 22.94 -23.25
C TRP A 764 -21.54 21.83 -24.05
N LEU A 765 -20.52 21.22 -23.48
CA LEU A 765 -19.79 20.10 -24.09
C LEU A 765 -20.70 18.88 -24.29
N MET A 766 -21.58 18.59 -23.34
CA MET A 766 -22.58 17.54 -23.46
C MET A 766 -23.54 17.81 -24.62
N GLU A 767 -24.02 19.05 -24.77
CA GLU A 767 -24.86 19.46 -25.90
C GLU A 767 -24.15 19.35 -27.25
N GLU A 768 -22.84 19.64 -27.29
CA GLU A 768 -22.01 19.48 -28.49
C GLU A 768 -21.81 18.02 -28.89
N GLY A 769 -22.18 17.07 -28.04
CA GLY A 769 -22.10 15.64 -28.30
C GLY A 769 -20.72 15.02 -28.01
N ILE A 770 -19.95 15.60 -27.10
CA ILE A 770 -18.66 15.03 -26.69
C ILE A 770 -18.84 13.63 -26.10
N ASP A 771 -17.89 12.75 -26.30
CA ASP A 771 -17.97 11.36 -25.82
C ASP A 771 -17.59 11.20 -24.34
N SER A 772 -16.70 12.05 -23.83
CA SER A 772 -16.29 11.97 -22.42
C SER A 772 -15.85 13.31 -21.86
N LEU A 773 -16.05 13.46 -20.56
CA LEU A 773 -15.43 14.50 -19.73
C LEU A 773 -14.47 13.83 -18.75
N SER A 774 -13.20 14.20 -18.80
CA SER A 774 -12.21 13.76 -17.82
C SER A 774 -12.02 14.86 -16.79
N LEU A 775 -12.39 14.57 -15.55
CA LEU A 775 -12.51 15.53 -14.47
C LEU A 775 -11.47 15.28 -13.38
N ASN A 776 -11.17 16.31 -12.62
CA ASN A 776 -10.45 16.13 -11.38
C ASN A 776 -11.26 15.24 -10.42
N PRO A 777 -10.65 14.30 -9.71
CA PRO A 777 -11.38 13.35 -8.87
C PRO A 777 -12.36 13.96 -7.87
N ASP A 778 -12.04 15.13 -7.32
CA ASP A 778 -12.88 15.85 -6.36
C ASP A 778 -14.15 16.47 -6.97
N THR A 779 -14.22 16.61 -8.27
CA THR A 779 -15.37 17.20 -8.98
C THR A 779 -16.25 16.17 -9.68
N VAL A 780 -15.84 14.92 -9.73
CA VAL A 780 -16.51 13.85 -10.51
C VAL A 780 -17.96 13.69 -10.09
N VAL A 781 -18.23 13.46 -8.82
CA VAL A 781 -19.59 13.16 -8.33
C VAL A 781 -20.51 14.36 -8.53
N GLN A 782 -20.07 15.54 -8.13
CA GLN A 782 -20.89 16.76 -8.25
C GLN A 782 -21.21 17.09 -9.71
N THR A 783 -20.23 17.06 -10.58
CA THR A 783 -20.44 17.33 -12.02
C THR A 783 -21.36 16.31 -12.65
N TRP A 784 -21.19 15.04 -12.32
CA TRP A 784 -22.04 13.95 -12.82
C TRP A 784 -23.50 14.16 -12.46
N LEU A 785 -23.77 14.45 -11.17
CA LEU A 785 -25.14 14.72 -10.69
C LEU A 785 -25.73 15.98 -11.30
N SER A 786 -24.94 17.03 -11.44
CA SER A 786 -25.38 18.30 -12.05
C SER A 786 -25.79 18.09 -13.53
N LEU A 787 -25.01 17.34 -14.29
CA LEU A 787 -25.35 17.00 -15.69
C LEU A 787 -26.60 16.11 -15.80
N ALA A 788 -26.80 15.21 -14.85
CA ALA A 788 -28.01 14.38 -14.82
C ALA A 788 -29.30 15.16 -14.56
N GLU A 789 -29.21 16.24 -13.78
CA GLU A 789 -30.35 17.12 -13.54
C GLU A 789 -30.79 17.88 -14.80
N LEU A 790 -29.83 18.25 -15.65
CA LEU A 790 -30.12 18.93 -16.92
C LEU A 790 -30.79 18.03 -17.97
N LYS A 791 -30.70 16.72 -17.82
CA LYS A 791 -31.31 15.73 -18.71
C LYS A 791 -32.82 15.52 -18.43
N LYS A 792 -33.29 15.93 -17.23
CA LYS A 792 -34.71 15.87 -16.85
C LYS A 792 -35.48 17.03 -17.43
#